data_37bf4e1b1569f0f4b267e68625820076
#
_entry.id   37bf4e1b1569f0f4b267e68625820076
#
_cell.length_a   1.000
_cell.length_b   1.000
_cell.length_c   1.000
_cell.angle_alpha   90.00
_cell.angle_beta   90.00
_cell.angle_gamma   90.00
#
_symmetry.space_group_name_H-M   'P 1'
#
loop_
_entity.id
_entity.type
_entity.pdbx_description
1 polymer ?
#
loop_
_entity_poly.entity_id
_entity_poly.type
_entity_poly.pdbx_seq_one_letter_code
_entity_poly.pdbx_strand_id
1 'polypeptide(L)'
;MADVQLTPQQAQAVTNRGGSLLVSAAAGSGKTKVLVERVFSYLTEEHCHIDDFLIITFTRAAAAELRSKLASELAKRVAQSPEDEHLRRQMFRVYQADIKTVDGFCASLLREHVHLLEPVEGHSLTPDFRILDESEASLLKEKALEQALESFYQRIEQGDEGCASLAATLGFGRDDRALAALVPELHGKLQSHPYPAAWLEKAAESWKHLPPRLGDSVYGRAVMEDTVRRALYWAGRLERAAEQMDGCQPVYDAYADRFLDAAAQLRQYEAAAQEGWDAMGRVQVVFQRMGTVRGDEYAQEKNAARAVLEKCRKAVGKLSAPYETAEAELLGDMQAIAPAMEALLALTEDFDRRFRAEKVRRNAMDFSDQEHYAVQLLSRPDGTPTELGEQVSLRYREIMVDEYQDTNEVQNCIFRAVSRQGENIFAVGDVKQSIYRFRLAEPGIFLEKYRTYAPAEQAAPGQPRRMVLSRNFRSRREVLDATNFVFGAIMSREMGELDYTEEQQLHPGADYPEAAERETEFHYLSVEDTPEQRFDRAAAEAQFVARRVRRLLEEKYPVRGADGSMRPVEPEDIVILMRSPASRMAVFSAALEREGIPCDGGESEDFFAAMEIAVVLSLLEVVDNPRQDVPLIAVLRSPLVGMSADRLAAIRAVQQEGDYYEALRLEQGEDAQAFLTLLDELRQAGREMSADKLLWYIYDRCHVMAIFGAMEDGAARQARLTAL
;
A
#
# COMPACT_ATOMS: atom_id res chain seq x y z
N MET A 1 -21.16 13.52 28.59
CA MET A 1 -21.56 12.61 27.50
C MET A 1 -22.30 11.46 28.15
N ALA A 2 -23.51 11.15 27.74
CA ALA A 2 -24.23 9.98 28.26
C ALA A 2 -23.37 8.73 28.03
N ASP A 3 -23.29 7.84 29.02
CA ASP A 3 -22.65 6.53 28.90
C ASP A 3 -23.32 5.80 27.73
N VAL A 4 -22.64 5.75 26.58
CA VAL A 4 -23.12 5.00 25.41
C VAL A 4 -23.02 3.53 25.77
N GLN A 5 -24.14 2.94 26.11
CA GLN A 5 -24.22 1.50 26.44
C GLN A 5 -23.66 0.65 25.29
N LEU A 6 -22.94 -0.41 25.64
CA LEU A 6 -22.49 -1.41 24.67
C LEU A 6 -23.69 -2.16 24.08
N THR A 7 -23.65 -2.44 22.80
CA THR A 7 -24.62 -3.38 22.22
C THR A 7 -24.39 -4.80 22.76
N PRO A 8 -25.38 -5.70 22.68
CA PRO A 8 -25.19 -7.09 23.11
C PRO A 8 -23.96 -7.75 22.47
N GLN A 9 -23.72 -7.52 21.17
CA GLN A 9 -22.57 -8.06 20.45
C GLN A 9 -21.25 -7.44 20.95
N GLN A 10 -21.22 -6.13 21.18
CA GLN A 10 -20.04 -5.47 21.76
C GLN A 10 -19.76 -5.98 23.18
N ALA A 11 -20.79 -6.10 24.03
CA ALA A 11 -20.64 -6.64 25.38
C ALA A 11 -20.14 -8.09 25.36
N GLN A 12 -20.64 -8.91 24.46
CA GLN A 12 -20.17 -10.28 24.25
C GLN A 12 -18.68 -10.29 23.80
N ALA A 13 -18.26 -9.40 22.89
CA ALA A 13 -16.86 -9.30 22.49
C ALA A 13 -15.95 -8.85 23.64
N VAL A 14 -16.44 -7.99 24.53
CA VAL A 14 -15.73 -7.52 25.73
C VAL A 14 -15.53 -8.64 26.75
N THR A 15 -16.54 -9.46 27.01
CA THR A 15 -16.53 -10.47 28.07
C THR A 15 -16.11 -11.86 27.62
N ASN A 16 -16.04 -12.13 26.31
CA ASN A 16 -15.68 -13.42 25.77
C ASN A 16 -14.24 -13.80 26.13
N ARG A 17 -14.02 -14.95 26.77
CA ARG A 17 -12.72 -15.43 27.28
C ARG A 17 -12.42 -16.85 26.82
N GLY A 18 -11.14 -17.25 26.96
CA GLY A 18 -10.70 -18.63 26.81
C GLY A 18 -10.59 -19.11 25.35
N GLY A 19 -9.59 -18.64 24.63
CA GLY A 19 -9.27 -18.99 23.25
C GLY A 19 -9.19 -17.79 22.33
N SER A 20 -8.73 -17.99 21.10
CA SER A 20 -8.66 -16.94 20.07
C SER A 20 -10.02 -16.39 19.71
N LEU A 21 -10.11 -15.09 19.60
CA LEU A 21 -11.31 -14.38 19.14
C LEU A 21 -10.99 -13.45 17.97
N LEU A 22 -11.63 -13.70 16.82
CA LEU A 22 -11.65 -12.78 15.69
C LEU A 22 -12.94 -11.95 15.72
N VAL A 23 -12.81 -10.64 15.81
CA VAL A 23 -13.94 -9.71 15.74
C VAL A 23 -13.93 -9.04 14.36
N SER A 24 -14.79 -9.49 13.46
CA SER A 24 -15.06 -8.82 12.18
C SER A 24 -15.94 -7.61 12.45
N ALA A 25 -15.32 -6.44 12.50
CA ALA A 25 -15.94 -5.23 12.99
C ALA A 25 -16.05 -4.19 11.88
N ALA A 26 -17.23 -3.99 11.35
CA ALA A 26 -17.51 -3.05 10.27
C ALA A 26 -17.03 -1.62 10.58
N ALA A 27 -16.90 -0.79 9.55
CA ALA A 27 -16.56 0.62 9.70
C ALA A 27 -17.49 1.30 10.73
N GLY A 28 -16.89 2.08 11.65
CA GLY A 28 -17.66 2.82 12.66
C GLY A 28 -18.39 1.97 13.70
N SER A 29 -18.11 0.65 13.80
CA SER A 29 -18.74 -0.25 14.78
C SER A 29 -18.21 -0.14 16.22
N GLY A 30 -17.25 0.77 16.45
CA GLY A 30 -16.67 0.98 17.77
C GLY A 30 -15.55 -0.01 18.13
N LYS A 31 -14.75 -0.47 17.15
CA LYS A 31 -13.59 -1.36 17.36
C LYS A 31 -12.74 -0.96 18.56
N THR A 32 -12.26 0.28 18.57
CA THR A 32 -11.41 0.83 19.63
C THR A 32 -12.12 0.85 20.99
N LYS A 33 -13.45 1.14 21.01
CA LYS A 33 -14.25 1.12 22.27
C LYS A 33 -14.30 -0.31 22.82
N VAL A 34 -14.59 -1.30 21.99
CA VAL A 34 -14.62 -2.71 22.41
C VAL A 34 -13.27 -3.14 22.97
N LEU A 35 -12.17 -2.77 22.31
CA LEU A 35 -10.81 -3.07 22.77
C LEU A 35 -10.54 -2.44 24.15
N VAL A 36 -10.83 -1.15 24.32
CA VAL A 36 -10.67 -0.43 25.60
C VAL A 36 -11.50 -1.08 26.70
N GLU A 37 -12.80 -1.33 26.46
CA GLU A 37 -13.68 -1.93 27.44
C GLU A 37 -13.27 -3.38 27.79
N ARG A 38 -12.71 -4.13 26.82
CA ARG A 38 -12.17 -5.47 27.07
C ARG A 38 -10.98 -5.43 28.03
N VAL A 39 -10.05 -4.50 27.86
CA VAL A 39 -8.95 -4.28 28.81
C VAL A 39 -9.51 -3.98 30.20
N PHE A 40 -10.49 -3.06 30.30
CA PHE A 40 -11.10 -2.72 31.59
C PHE A 40 -11.84 -3.87 32.24
N SER A 41 -12.52 -4.72 31.48
CA SER A 41 -13.16 -5.92 32.01
C SER A 41 -12.11 -6.86 32.66
N TYR A 42 -10.94 -7.01 32.05
CA TYR A 42 -9.84 -7.77 32.67
C TYR A 42 -9.30 -7.11 33.95
N LEU A 43 -9.10 -5.78 33.93
CA LEU A 43 -8.58 -5.05 35.10
C LEU A 43 -9.52 -5.12 36.29
N THR A 44 -10.83 -5.07 36.07
CA THR A 44 -11.85 -5.00 37.15
C THR A 44 -12.33 -6.37 37.59
N GLU A 45 -12.56 -7.30 36.66
CA GLU A 45 -13.17 -8.61 36.96
C GLU A 45 -12.10 -9.64 37.32
N GLU A 46 -10.93 -9.61 36.70
CA GLU A 46 -9.87 -10.59 36.88
C GLU A 46 -8.65 -10.05 37.62
N HIS A 47 -8.66 -8.78 38.03
CA HIS A 47 -7.55 -8.08 38.70
C HIS A 47 -6.20 -8.17 37.97
N CYS A 48 -6.22 -8.31 36.63
CA CYS A 48 -5.03 -8.25 35.79
C CYS A 48 -4.40 -6.86 35.83
N HIS A 49 -3.17 -6.75 35.37
CA HIS A 49 -2.49 -5.48 35.17
C HIS A 49 -2.51 -5.09 33.71
N ILE A 50 -2.46 -3.79 33.41
CA ILE A 50 -2.49 -3.28 32.03
C ILE A 50 -1.25 -3.69 31.22
N ASP A 51 -0.14 -3.93 31.89
CA ASP A 51 1.12 -4.43 31.32
C ASP A 51 1.13 -5.97 31.13
N ASP A 52 0.05 -6.67 31.52
CA ASP A 52 -0.16 -8.08 31.17
C ASP A 52 -0.67 -8.25 29.72
N PHE A 53 -0.86 -7.15 28.98
CA PHE A 53 -1.38 -7.18 27.62
C PHE A 53 -0.37 -6.63 26.63
N LEU A 54 -0.27 -7.26 25.46
CA LEU A 54 0.37 -6.68 24.28
C LEU A 54 -0.73 -6.15 23.37
N ILE A 55 -0.74 -4.86 23.12
CA ILE A 55 -1.72 -4.21 22.25
C ILE A 55 -1.00 -3.62 21.04
N ILE A 56 -1.26 -4.20 19.88
CA ILE A 56 -0.66 -3.82 18.61
C ILE A 56 -1.63 -2.99 17.79
N THR A 57 -1.13 -1.85 17.29
CA THR A 57 -1.84 -0.97 16.36
C THR A 57 -1.00 -0.76 15.09
N PHE A 58 -1.65 -0.29 14.02
CA PHE A 58 -0.97 -0.11 12.74
C PHE A 58 -0.06 1.13 12.68
N THR A 59 -0.38 2.19 13.41
CA THR A 59 0.38 3.44 13.40
C THR A 59 0.78 3.90 14.81
N ARG A 60 1.90 4.63 14.90
CA ARG A 60 2.35 5.27 16.15
C ARG A 60 1.29 6.22 16.72
N ALA A 61 0.60 6.95 15.85
CA ALA A 61 -0.48 7.84 16.23
C ALA A 61 -1.65 7.07 16.87
N ALA A 62 -2.07 5.95 16.27
CA ALA A 62 -3.12 5.08 16.84
C ALA A 62 -2.71 4.48 18.18
N ALA A 63 -1.45 4.06 18.35
CA ALA A 63 -0.94 3.56 19.62
C ALA A 63 -0.95 4.66 20.71
N ALA A 64 -0.54 5.87 20.37
CA ALA A 64 -0.58 7.03 21.28
C ALA A 64 -2.01 7.42 21.65
N GLU A 65 -2.91 7.45 20.68
CA GLU A 65 -4.35 7.74 20.89
C GLU A 65 -4.99 6.68 21.79
N LEU A 66 -4.73 5.41 21.54
CA LEU A 66 -5.26 4.32 22.36
C LEU A 66 -4.75 4.39 23.79
N ARG A 67 -3.45 4.68 23.99
CA ARG A 67 -2.88 4.90 25.31
C ARG A 67 -3.53 6.08 26.03
N SER A 68 -3.75 7.18 25.32
CA SER A 68 -4.44 8.35 25.85
C SER A 68 -5.89 8.06 26.26
N LYS A 69 -6.62 7.29 25.43
CA LYS A 69 -7.99 6.85 25.76
C LYS A 69 -8.03 5.96 27.00
N LEU A 70 -7.10 4.99 27.11
CA LEU A 70 -6.99 4.14 28.28
C LEU A 70 -6.65 4.95 29.54
N ALA A 71 -5.69 5.87 29.48
CA ALA A 71 -5.33 6.74 30.59
C ALA A 71 -6.49 7.67 31.02
N SER A 72 -7.21 8.26 30.08
CA SER A 72 -8.37 9.10 30.33
C SER A 72 -9.51 8.31 31.00
N GLU A 73 -9.77 7.09 30.52
CA GLU A 73 -10.81 6.25 31.08
C GLU A 73 -10.44 5.71 32.48
N LEU A 74 -9.14 5.35 32.69
CA LEU A 74 -8.61 5.04 34.03
C LEU A 74 -8.84 6.20 35.01
N ALA A 75 -8.51 7.43 34.60
CA ALA A 75 -8.70 8.62 35.45
C ALA A 75 -10.17 8.82 35.86
N LYS A 76 -11.12 8.60 34.93
CA LYS A 76 -12.57 8.67 35.22
C LYS A 76 -13.00 7.60 36.22
N ARG A 77 -12.59 6.34 36.02
CA ARG A 77 -12.96 5.22 36.91
C ARG A 77 -12.33 5.36 38.29
N VAL A 78 -11.08 5.82 38.38
CA VAL A 78 -10.45 6.15 39.66
C VAL A 78 -11.19 7.31 40.36
N ALA A 79 -11.65 8.33 39.63
CA ALA A 79 -12.46 9.43 40.22
C ALA A 79 -13.82 8.94 40.76
N GLN A 80 -14.41 7.90 40.11
CA GLN A 80 -15.67 7.28 40.60
C GLN A 80 -15.46 6.33 41.78
N SER A 81 -14.28 5.72 41.88
CA SER A 81 -13.92 4.74 42.93
C SER A 81 -12.52 5.06 43.50
N PRO A 82 -12.37 6.17 44.28
CA PRO A 82 -11.07 6.62 44.76
C PRO A 82 -10.38 5.63 45.73
N GLU A 83 -11.15 4.73 46.35
CA GLU A 83 -10.65 3.72 47.29
C GLU A 83 -10.06 2.50 46.60
N ASP A 84 -10.25 2.36 45.26
CA ASP A 84 -9.71 1.24 44.51
C ASP A 84 -8.20 1.44 44.24
N GLU A 85 -7.39 0.84 45.11
CA GLU A 85 -5.93 0.87 44.99
C GLU A 85 -5.43 0.17 43.74
N HIS A 86 -6.13 -0.86 43.25
CA HIS A 86 -5.73 -1.58 42.05
C HIS A 86 -5.83 -0.66 40.84
N LEU A 87 -6.97 0.00 40.61
CA LEU A 87 -7.16 0.94 39.52
C LEU A 87 -6.18 2.14 39.60
N ARG A 88 -5.91 2.65 40.82
CA ARG A 88 -4.90 3.72 40.97
C ARG A 88 -3.50 3.31 40.53
N ARG A 89 -3.09 2.08 40.79
CA ARG A 89 -1.78 1.55 40.33
C ARG A 89 -1.70 1.47 38.80
N GLN A 90 -2.83 1.14 38.12
CA GLN A 90 -2.86 1.06 36.65
C GLN A 90 -2.59 2.43 35.98
N MET A 91 -2.90 3.56 36.62
CA MET A 91 -2.60 4.89 36.08
C MET A 91 -1.10 5.13 35.82
N PHE A 92 -0.22 4.50 36.58
CA PHE A 92 1.20 4.58 36.36
C PHE A 92 1.67 3.49 35.35
N ARG A 93 1.07 2.31 35.40
CA ARG A 93 1.45 1.18 34.54
C ARG A 93 1.05 1.40 33.07
N VAL A 94 0.03 2.21 32.78
CA VAL A 94 -0.42 2.47 31.39
C VAL A 94 0.70 3.05 30.50
N TYR A 95 1.64 3.77 31.09
CA TYR A 95 2.78 4.34 30.37
C TYR A 95 3.90 3.33 30.11
N GLN A 96 3.92 2.24 30.86
CA GLN A 96 4.87 1.13 30.70
C GLN A 96 4.30 -0.04 29.89
N ALA A 97 2.97 -0.06 29.70
CA ALA A 97 2.27 -1.10 28.98
C ALA A 97 2.71 -1.18 27.51
N ASP A 98 2.78 -2.37 26.97
CA ASP A 98 3.15 -2.67 25.59
C ASP A 98 1.99 -2.33 24.62
N ILE A 99 1.75 -1.02 24.43
CA ILE A 99 0.82 -0.46 23.45
C ILE A 99 1.67 0.16 22.35
N LYS A 100 1.89 -0.57 21.25
CA LYS A 100 2.92 -0.25 20.26
C LYS A 100 2.47 -0.61 18.84
N THR A 101 3.21 -0.15 17.84
CA THR A 101 3.19 -0.74 16.49
C THR A 101 3.96 -2.05 16.51
N VAL A 102 3.77 -2.89 15.45
CA VAL A 102 4.56 -4.12 15.29
C VAL A 102 6.05 -3.82 15.32
N ASP A 103 6.50 -2.83 14.51
CA ASP A 103 7.90 -2.40 14.49
C ASP A 103 8.40 -1.96 15.87
N GLY A 104 7.57 -1.19 16.59
CA GLY A 104 7.89 -0.73 17.95
C GLY A 104 8.05 -1.88 18.95
N PHE A 105 7.26 -2.93 18.80
CA PHE A 105 7.39 -4.16 19.58
C PHE A 105 8.66 -4.91 19.19
N CYS A 106 8.89 -5.14 17.90
CA CYS A 106 10.09 -5.81 17.39
C CYS A 106 11.38 -5.08 17.82
N ALA A 107 11.43 -3.74 17.68
CA ALA A 107 12.56 -2.95 18.11
C ALA A 107 12.84 -3.06 19.62
N SER A 108 11.80 -3.14 20.46
CA SER A 108 11.97 -3.34 21.91
C SER A 108 12.54 -4.73 22.21
N LEU A 109 11.98 -5.76 21.60
CA LEU A 109 12.43 -7.14 21.73
C LEU A 109 13.89 -7.31 21.29
N LEU A 110 14.25 -6.70 20.16
CA LEU A 110 15.60 -6.75 19.63
C LEU A 110 16.61 -6.04 20.55
N ARG A 111 16.27 -4.87 21.13
CA ARG A 111 17.17 -4.21 22.08
C ARG A 111 17.45 -5.05 23.32
N GLU A 112 16.49 -5.86 23.76
CA GLU A 112 16.67 -6.76 24.91
C GLU A 112 17.46 -8.02 24.55
N HIS A 113 17.30 -8.55 23.31
CA HIS A 113 17.76 -9.89 22.95
C HIS A 113 18.63 -9.97 21.70
N VAL A 114 19.16 -8.85 21.19
CA VAL A 114 19.98 -8.81 19.96
C VAL A 114 21.23 -9.71 20.05
N HIS A 115 21.74 -9.95 21.25
CA HIS A 115 22.88 -10.81 21.51
C HIS A 115 22.63 -12.30 21.18
N LEU A 116 21.37 -12.70 20.97
CA LEU A 116 20.98 -14.05 20.54
C LEU A 116 21.00 -14.21 19.02
N LEU A 117 21.13 -13.11 18.26
CA LEU A 117 21.22 -13.16 16.80
C LEU A 117 22.61 -13.62 16.36
N GLU A 118 22.65 -14.41 15.30
CA GLU A 118 23.91 -14.83 14.70
C GLU A 118 24.63 -13.66 14.02
N PRO A 119 25.96 -13.59 14.11
CA PRO A 119 26.75 -12.60 13.40
C PRO A 119 26.59 -12.71 11.88
N VAL A 120 26.50 -11.60 11.19
CA VAL A 120 26.48 -11.52 9.72
C VAL A 120 27.89 -11.14 9.24
N GLU A 121 28.55 -12.00 8.50
CA GLU A 121 29.95 -11.84 8.03
C GLU A 121 30.93 -11.43 9.15
N GLY A 122 30.75 -11.99 10.35
CA GLY A 122 31.60 -11.72 11.52
C GLY A 122 31.29 -10.42 12.28
N HIS A 123 30.24 -9.69 11.88
CA HIS A 123 29.74 -8.50 12.57
C HIS A 123 28.44 -8.80 13.31
N SER A 124 28.31 -8.30 14.53
CA SER A 124 27.10 -8.43 15.35
C SER A 124 26.44 -7.09 15.55
N LEU A 125 25.10 -7.08 15.59
CA LEU A 125 24.34 -5.92 16.03
C LEU A 125 24.50 -5.71 17.54
N THR A 126 24.44 -4.46 17.97
CA THR A 126 24.45 -4.06 19.38
C THR A 126 23.11 -3.41 19.76
N PRO A 127 22.71 -3.36 21.05
CA PRO A 127 21.41 -2.86 21.47
C PRO A 127 21.11 -1.40 21.08
N ASP A 128 22.13 -0.61 20.78
CA ASP A 128 22.06 0.77 20.34
C ASP A 128 21.93 0.93 18.80
N PHE A 129 21.55 -0.15 18.11
CA PHE A 129 21.32 -0.09 16.67
C PHE A 129 20.37 1.04 16.28
N ARG A 130 20.62 1.61 15.11
CA ARG A 130 19.72 2.62 14.50
C ARG A 130 18.84 2.00 13.42
N ILE A 131 17.69 2.61 13.22
CA ILE A 131 16.78 2.26 12.13
C ILE A 131 17.04 3.22 10.98
N LEU A 132 17.34 2.66 9.81
CA LEU A 132 17.58 3.43 8.59
C LEU A 132 16.29 4.04 8.07
N ASP A 133 16.36 5.24 7.56
CA ASP A 133 15.30 5.81 6.74
C ASP A 133 15.33 5.21 5.32
N GLU A 134 14.31 5.53 4.52
CA GLU A 134 14.16 4.97 3.18
C GLU A 134 15.28 5.42 2.23
N SER A 135 15.77 6.65 2.37
CA SER A 135 16.84 7.20 1.55
C SER A 135 18.19 6.54 1.86
N GLU A 136 18.54 6.41 3.14
CA GLU A 136 19.72 5.69 3.56
C GLU A 136 19.69 4.21 3.15
N ALA A 137 18.56 3.55 3.33
CA ALA A 137 18.38 2.15 2.92
C ALA A 137 18.51 1.99 1.39
N SER A 138 18.00 2.94 0.60
CA SER A 138 18.13 2.93 -0.86
C SER A 138 19.60 2.99 -1.31
N LEU A 139 20.40 3.89 -0.73
CA LEU A 139 21.83 3.99 -1.04
C LEU A 139 22.59 2.69 -0.73
N LEU A 140 22.24 2.03 0.37
CA LEU A 140 22.86 0.74 0.70
C LEU A 140 22.41 -0.38 -0.22
N LYS A 141 21.15 -0.36 -0.68
CA LYS A 141 20.63 -1.30 -1.68
C LYS A 141 21.37 -1.15 -3.00
N GLU A 142 21.56 0.09 -3.49
CA GLU A 142 22.30 0.36 -4.72
C GLU A 142 23.73 -0.19 -4.64
N LYS A 143 24.44 0.08 -3.56
CA LYS A 143 25.79 -0.43 -3.35
C LYS A 143 25.84 -1.96 -3.28
N ALA A 144 24.91 -2.60 -2.57
CA ALA A 144 24.83 -4.05 -2.47
C ALA A 144 24.50 -4.70 -3.82
N LEU A 145 23.64 -4.06 -4.60
CA LEU A 145 23.26 -4.50 -5.95
C LEU A 145 24.45 -4.43 -6.91
N GLU A 146 25.19 -3.33 -6.91
CA GLU A 146 26.40 -3.17 -7.72
C GLU A 146 27.41 -4.30 -7.43
N GLN A 147 27.68 -4.58 -6.17
CA GLN A 147 28.58 -5.65 -5.76
C GLN A 147 28.06 -7.05 -6.14
N ALA A 148 26.75 -7.28 -6.04
CA ALA A 148 26.14 -8.56 -6.42
C ALA A 148 26.22 -8.77 -7.93
N LEU A 149 25.92 -7.72 -8.73
CA LEU A 149 26.05 -7.75 -10.19
C LEU A 149 27.49 -7.95 -10.64
N GLU A 150 28.47 -7.30 -10.00
CA GLU A 150 29.88 -7.53 -10.29
C GLU A 150 30.27 -9.00 -10.09
N SER A 151 29.86 -9.60 -8.97
CA SER A 151 30.09 -11.01 -8.68
C SER A 151 29.38 -11.93 -9.68
N PHE A 152 28.17 -11.56 -10.12
CA PHE A 152 27.41 -12.26 -11.15
C PHE A 152 28.14 -12.26 -12.49
N TYR A 153 28.68 -11.13 -12.95
CA TYR A 153 29.45 -11.05 -14.19
C TYR A 153 30.78 -11.78 -14.14
N GLN A 154 31.47 -11.77 -12.98
CA GLN A 154 32.66 -12.58 -12.75
C GLN A 154 32.36 -14.09 -12.91
N ARG A 155 31.18 -14.56 -12.46
CA ARG A 155 30.76 -15.96 -12.70
C ARG A 155 30.56 -16.27 -14.17
N ILE A 156 30.02 -15.35 -14.96
CA ILE A 156 29.89 -15.51 -16.42
C ILE A 156 31.28 -15.66 -17.05
N GLU A 157 32.26 -14.84 -16.67
CA GLU A 157 33.66 -14.94 -17.14
C GLU A 157 34.31 -16.28 -16.79
N GLN A 158 33.89 -16.87 -15.64
CA GLN A 158 34.35 -18.19 -15.20
C GLN A 158 33.61 -19.36 -15.88
N GLY A 159 32.66 -19.07 -16.77
CA GLY A 159 31.96 -20.07 -17.57
C GLY A 159 30.66 -20.60 -16.96
N ASP A 160 30.02 -19.84 -16.06
CA ASP A 160 28.70 -20.18 -15.51
C ASP A 160 27.61 -19.99 -16.58
N GLU A 161 27.12 -21.11 -17.12
CA GLU A 161 26.11 -21.12 -18.18
C GLU A 161 24.75 -20.58 -17.71
N GLY A 162 24.36 -20.77 -16.44
CA GLY A 162 23.12 -20.25 -15.89
C GLY A 162 23.12 -18.74 -15.82
N CYS A 163 24.19 -18.15 -15.31
CA CYS A 163 24.39 -16.69 -15.28
C CYS A 163 24.42 -16.10 -16.71
N ALA A 164 25.12 -16.75 -17.63
CA ALA A 164 25.17 -16.32 -19.03
C ALA A 164 23.79 -16.38 -19.70
N SER A 165 23.03 -17.44 -19.45
CA SER A 165 21.64 -17.60 -19.94
C SER A 165 20.71 -16.51 -19.39
N LEU A 166 20.82 -16.18 -18.09
CA LEU A 166 20.03 -15.12 -17.47
C LEU A 166 20.34 -13.75 -18.10
N ALA A 167 21.62 -13.42 -18.25
CA ALA A 167 22.05 -12.17 -18.87
C ALA A 167 21.58 -12.07 -20.33
N ALA A 168 21.63 -13.15 -21.09
CA ALA A 168 21.15 -13.21 -22.48
C ALA A 168 19.62 -13.03 -22.57
N THR A 169 18.87 -13.62 -21.65
CA THR A 169 17.41 -13.59 -21.64
C THR A 169 16.87 -12.19 -21.29
N LEU A 170 17.42 -11.53 -20.30
CA LEU A 170 16.94 -10.22 -19.82
C LEU A 170 17.63 -9.02 -20.49
N GLY A 171 18.90 -9.12 -20.82
CA GLY A 171 19.70 -8.01 -21.32
C GLY A 171 19.73 -7.89 -22.85
N PHE A 172 19.25 -8.90 -23.61
CA PHE A 172 19.44 -8.98 -25.07
C PHE A 172 20.89 -8.66 -25.48
N GLY A 173 21.86 -8.89 -24.58
CA GLY A 173 23.29 -8.63 -24.78
C GLY A 173 23.69 -7.15 -24.88
N ARG A 174 22.84 -6.20 -24.46
CA ARG A 174 23.10 -4.76 -24.62
C ARG A 174 23.14 -3.94 -23.33
N ASP A 175 22.30 -4.24 -22.35
CA ASP A 175 22.33 -3.58 -21.05
C ASP A 175 21.76 -4.51 -19.94
N ASP A 176 22.03 -4.17 -18.69
CA ASP A 176 21.61 -4.92 -17.50
C ASP A 176 20.50 -4.23 -16.70
N ARG A 177 19.93 -3.15 -17.21
CA ARG A 177 18.91 -2.35 -16.49
C ARG A 177 17.70 -3.19 -16.07
N ALA A 178 17.29 -4.14 -16.92
CA ALA A 178 16.19 -5.04 -16.60
C ALA A 178 16.53 -5.96 -15.41
N LEU A 179 17.74 -6.50 -15.37
CA LEU A 179 18.23 -7.36 -14.28
C LEU A 179 18.39 -6.54 -12.99
N ALA A 180 19.02 -5.35 -13.10
CA ALA A 180 19.19 -4.43 -11.97
C ALA A 180 17.87 -3.95 -11.35
N ALA A 181 16.79 -3.86 -12.13
CA ALA A 181 15.46 -3.54 -11.63
C ALA A 181 14.76 -4.76 -11.00
N LEU A 182 14.91 -5.94 -11.61
CA LEU A 182 14.21 -7.16 -11.20
C LEU A 182 14.69 -7.69 -9.83
N VAL A 183 15.99 -7.65 -9.56
CA VAL A 183 16.56 -8.19 -8.30
C VAL A 183 16.02 -7.48 -7.06
N PRO A 184 16.03 -6.14 -6.95
CA PRO A 184 15.43 -5.45 -5.81
C PRO A 184 13.90 -5.63 -5.72
N GLU A 185 13.20 -5.74 -6.85
CA GLU A 185 11.76 -6.01 -6.87
C GLU A 185 11.45 -7.39 -6.30
N LEU A 186 12.17 -8.42 -6.75
CA LEU A 186 12.03 -9.78 -6.25
C LEU A 186 12.37 -9.85 -4.76
N HIS A 187 13.49 -9.24 -4.35
CA HIS A 187 13.87 -9.13 -2.95
C HIS A 187 12.76 -8.46 -2.11
N GLY A 188 12.20 -7.34 -2.58
CA GLY A 188 11.10 -6.66 -1.88
C GLY A 188 9.88 -7.56 -1.66
N LYS A 189 9.53 -8.39 -2.66
CA LYS A 189 8.44 -9.37 -2.53
C LYS A 189 8.78 -10.49 -1.55
N LEU A 190 10.03 -10.95 -1.54
CA LEU A 190 10.48 -11.98 -0.60
C LEU A 190 10.40 -11.54 0.87
N GLN A 191 10.53 -10.24 1.13
CA GLN A 191 10.41 -9.71 2.48
C GLN A 191 8.99 -9.85 3.08
N SER A 192 7.98 -10.27 2.32
CA SER A 192 6.67 -10.65 2.87
C SER A 192 6.64 -12.04 3.51
N HIS A 193 7.65 -12.86 3.27
CA HIS A 193 7.74 -14.21 3.83
C HIS A 193 8.51 -14.23 5.15
N PRO A 194 8.07 -14.98 6.17
CA PRO A 194 8.76 -15.08 7.44
C PRO A 194 10.19 -15.62 7.34
N TYR A 195 10.44 -16.48 6.34
CA TYR A 195 11.72 -17.15 6.11
C TYR A 195 12.14 -17.03 4.63
N PRO A 196 12.62 -15.86 4.17
CA PRO A 196 12.97 -15.61 2.78
C PRO A 196 13.98 -16.61 2.20
N ALA A 197 15.03 -16.97 2.97
CA ALA A 197 16.05 -17.92 2.54
C ALA A 197 15.46 -19.33 2.27
N ALA A 198 14.63 -19.83 3.17
CA ALA A 198 13.96 -21.13 2.99
C ALA A 198 12.99 -21.12 1.78
N TRP A 199 12.35 -19.98 1.52
CA TRP A 199 11.54 -19.82 0.32
C TRP A 199 12.37 -19.85 -0.97
N LEU A 200 13.52 -19.16 -1.00
CA LEU A 200 14.45 -19.16 -2.13
C LEU A 200 14.98 -20.57 -2.41
N GLU A 201 15.40 -21.30 -1.38
CA GLU A 201 15.84 -22.68 -1.49
C GLU A 201 14.77 -23.58 -2.09
N LYS A 202 13.54 -23.51 -1.56
CA LYS A 202 12.39 -24.26 -2.08
C LYS A 202 12.05 -23.89 -3.53
N ALA A 203 12.14 -22.61 -3.88
CA ALA A 203 11.90 -22.14 -5.23
C ALA A 203 12.98 -22.69 -6.19
N ALA A 204 14.26 -22.60 -5.81
CA ALA A 204 15.36 -23.18 -6.62
C ALA A 204 15.20 -24.69 -6.83
N GLU A 205 14.83 -25.42 -5.77
CA GLU A 205 14.58 -26.86 -5.86
C GLU A 205 13.42 -27.20 -6.79
N SER A 206 12.36 -26.37 -6.82
CA SER A 206 11.23 -26.57 -7.73
C SER A 206 11.59 -26.35 -9.20
N TRP A 207 12.59 -25.52 -9.51
CA TRP A 207 13.10 -25.34 -10.86
C TRP A 207 14.04 -26.46 -11.29
N LYS A 208 14.80 -27.07 -10.37
CA LYS A 208 15.62 -28.26 -10.63
C LYS A 208 14.77 -29.49 -10.93
N HIS A 209 13.62 -29.61 -10.29
CA HIS A 209 12.75 -30.76 -10.34
C HIS A 209 11.35 -30.38 -10.84
N LEU A 210 11.27 -30.01 -12.13
CA LEU A 210 9.99 -29.71 -12.75
C LEU A 210 9.08 -30.95 -12.75
N PRO A 211 7.78 -30.81 -12.48
CA PRO A 211 6.86 -31.93 -12.50
C PRO A 211 6.68 -32.46 -13.93
N PRO A 212 6.34 -33.74 -14.09
CA PRO A 212 6.16 -34.36 -15.42
C PRO A 212 4.95 -33.80 -16.18
N ARG A 213 4.01 -33.16 -15.47
CA ARG A 213 2.84 -32.49 -16.04
C ARG A 213 2.75 -31.09 -15.51
N LEU A 214 2.46 -30.12 -16.37
CA LEU A 214 2.34 -28.71 -15.99
C LEU A 214 1.19 -28.49 -15.00
N GLY A 215 0.07 -29.20 -15.16
CA GLY A 215 -1.06 -29.16 -14.23
C GLY A 215 -0.74 -29.63 -12.81
N ASP A 216 0.35 -30.37 -12.59
CA ASP A 216 0.83 -30.78 -11.27
C ASP A 216 1.73 -29.73 -10.62
N SER A 217 2.21 -28.74 -11.39
CA SER A 217 2.94 -27.60 -10.85
C SER A 217 2.01 -26.63 -10.12
N VAL A 218 2.58 -25.83 -9.19
CA VAL A 218 1.84 -24.76 -8.52
C VAL A 218 1.32 -23.74 -9.54
N TYR A 219 2.14 -23.40 -10.53
CA TYR A 219 1.82 -22.39 -11.56
C TYR A 219 0.76 -22.89 -12.53
N GLY A 220 0.93 -24.08 -13.08
CA GLY A 220 -0.04 -24.66 -14.04
C GLY A 220 -1.40 -24.88 -13.41
N ARG A 221 -1.44 -25.36 -12.17
CA ARG A 221 -2.68 -25.51 -11.40
C ARG A 221 -3.38 -24.17 -11.19
N ALA A 222 -2.65 -23.14 -10.76
CA ALA A 222 -3.21 -21.81 -10.53
C ALA A 222 -3.79 -21.20 -11.83
N VAL A 223 -3.12 -21.36 -12.96
CA VAL A 223 -3.62 -20.90 -14.27
C VAL A 223 -4.88 -21.65 -14.68
N MET A 224 -4.90 -22.97 -14.51
CA MET A 224 -6.07 -23.79 -14.85
C MET A 224 -7.28 -23.45 -13.96
N GLU A 225 -7.09 -23.33 -12.66
CA GLU A 225 -8.13 -22.95 -11.70
C GLU A 225 -8.68 -21.54 -11.99
N ASP A 226 -7.82 -20.56 -12.29
CA ASP A 226 -8.25 -19.21 -12.69
C ASP A 226 -9.06 -19.24 -13.98
N THR A 227 -8.64 -20.04 -14.96
CA THR A 227 -9.36 -20.19 -16.23
C THR A 227 -10.75 -20.80 -16.01
N VAL A 228 -10.86 -21.86 -15.22
CA VAL A 228 -12.16 -22.48 -14.87
C VAL A 228 -13.06 -21.47 -14.16
N ARG A 229 -12.54 -20.77 -13.17
CA ARG A 229 -13.30 -19.76 -12.42
C ARG A 229 -13.85 -18.68 -13.35
N ARG A 230 -13.04 -18.14 -14.26
CA ARG A 230 -13.46 -17.12 -15.23
C ARG A 230 -14.42 -17.68 -16.27
N ALA A 231 -14.23 -18.90 -16.73
CA ALA A 231 -15.16 -19.55 -17.64
C ALA A 231 -16.54 -19.73 -17.02
N LEU A 232 -16.62 -20.20 -15.78
CA LEU A 232 -17.87 -20.33 -15.01
C LEU A 232 -18.55 -18.98 -14.75
N TYR A 233 -17.77 -17.95 -14.43
CA TYR A 233 -18.30 -16.60 -14.30
C TYR A 233 -19.00 -16.14 -15.59
N TRP A 234 -18.37 -16.32 -16.75
CA TRP A 234 -18.96 -15.93 -18.03
C TRP A 234 -20.14 -16.82 -18.42
N ALA A 235 -20.10 -18.12 -18.11
CA ALA A 235 -21.25 -19.00 -18.29
C ALA A 235 -22.46 -18.48 -17.50
N GLY A 236 -22.31 -18.22 -16.22
CA GLY A 236 -23.38 -17.65 -15.38
C GLY A 236 -23.84 -16.26 -15.83
N ARG A 237 -22.97 -15.42 -16.40
CA ARG A 237 -23.36 -14.14 -17.01
C ARG A 237 -24.21 -14.30 -18.24
N LEU A 238 -23.91 -15.28 -19.10
CA LEU A 238 -24.71 -15.60 -20.29
C LEU A 238 -26.06 -16.20 -19.92
N GLU A 239 -26.11 -17.11 -18.94
CA GLU A 239 -27.35 -17.69 -18.43
C GLU A 239 -28.29 -16.61 -17.87
N ARG A 240 -27.78 -15.75 -17.00
CA ARG A 240 -28.57 -14.61 -16.46
C ARG A 240 -29.04 -13.65 -17.56
N ALA A 241 -28.21 -13.41 -18.57
CA ALA A 241 -28.62 -12.57 -19.69
C ALA A 241 -29.74 -13.24 -20.53
N ALA A 242 -29.71 -14.57 -20.67
CA ALA A 242 -30.80 -15.31 -21.30
C ALA A 242 -32.10 -15.22 -20.47
N GLU A 243 -32.04 -15.39 -19.16
CA GLU A 243 -33.16 -15.22 -18.24
C GLU A 243 -33.77 -13.81 -18.31
N GLN A 244 -32.93 -12.77 -18.35
CA GLN A 244 -33.38 -11.38 -18.48
C GLN A 244 -34.12 -11.09 -19.81
N MET A 245 -33.88 -11.87 -20.86
CA MET A 245 -34.60 -11.75 -22.13
C MET A 245 -36.01 -12.36 -22.08
N ASP A 246 -36.37 -13.17 -21.09
CA ASP A 246 -37.69 -13.85 -20.97
C ASP A 246 -38.85 -12.84 -20.93
N GLY A 247 -38.60 -11.62 -20.46
CA GLY A 247 -39.57 -10.51 -20.53
C GLY A 247 -39.81 -9.95 -21.95
N CYS A 248 -39.04 -10.38 -22.99
CA CYS A 248 -39.11 -9.93 -24.36
C CYS A 248 -39.06 -11.11 -25.33
N GLN A 249 -40.19 -11.78 -25.57
CA GLN A 249 -40.25 -13.03 -26.31
C GLN A 249 -39.56 -13.02 -27.67
N PRO A 250 -39.65 -11.98 -28.52
CA PRO A 250 -38.98 -11.98 -29.83
C PRO A 250 -37.44 -11.97 -29.72
N VAL A 251 -36.89 -11.36 -28.65
CA VAL A 251 -35.45 -11.36 -28.38
C VAL A 251 -35.00 -12.69 -27.77
N TYR A 252 -35.81 -13.23 -26.84
CA TYR A 252 -35.60 -14.52 -26.23
C TYR A 252 -35.51 -15.63 -27.29
N ASP A 253 -36.52 -15.78 -28.13
CA ASP A 253 -36.58 -16.80 -29.18
C ASP A 253 -35.42 -16.70 -30.18
N ALA A 254 -34.92 -15.51 -30.41
CA ALA A 254 -33.83 -15.29 -31.35
C ALA A 254 -32.44 -15.46 -30.74
N TYR A 255 -32.23 -15.26 -29.41
CA TYR A 255 -30.93 -15.14 -28.81
C TYR A 255 -30.64 -16.14 -27.67
N ALA A 256 -31.66 -16.55 -26.88
CA ALA A 256 -31.45 -17.30 -25.65
C ALA A 256 -30.69 -18.62 -25.85
N ASP A 257 -31.11 -19.43 -26.83
CA ASP A 257 -30.44 -20.72 -27.09
C ASP A 257 -28.96 -20.57 -27.40
N ARG A 258 -28.57 -19.48 -28.08
CA ARG A 258 -27.17 -19.20 -28.42
C ARG A 258 -26.32 -18.79 -27.22
N PHE A 259 -26.95 -18.11 -26.26
CA PHE A 259 -26.32 -17.76 -24.97
C PHE A 259 -26.11 -19.01 -24.11
N LEU A 260 -27.16 -19.84 -24.03
CA LEU A 260 -27.12 -21.10 -23.26
C LEU A 260 -26.14 -22.10 -23.85
N ASP A 261 -26.06 -22.20 -25.18
CA ASP A 261 -25.09 -23.05 -25.88
C ASP A 261 -23.65 -22.58 -25.59
N ALA A 262 -23.36 -21.28 -25.68
CA ALA A 262 -22.05 -20.74 -25.34
C ALA A 262 -21.72 -20.93 -23.84
N ALA A 263 -22.70 -20.80 -22.95
CA ALA A 263 -22.55 -21.06 -21.52
C ALA A 263 -22.22 -22.54 -21.26
N ALA A 264 -22.90 -23.48 -21.91
CA ALA A 264 -22.63 -24.89 -21.81
C ALA A 264 -21.22 -25.28 -22.31
N GLN A 265 -20.76 -24.63 -23.39
CA GLN A 265 -19.38 -24.82 -23.90
C GLN A 265 -18.34 -24.27 -22.89
N LEU A 266 -18.58 -23.12 -22.25
CA LEU A 266 -17.71 -22.57 -21.21
C LEU A 266 -17.61 -23.49 -19.98
N ARG A 267 -18.69 -24.18 -19.61
CA ARG A 267 -18.67 -25.16 -18.52
C ARG A 267 -17.81 -26.38 -18.79
N GLN A 268 -17.46 -26.67 -20.06
CA GLN A 268 -16.57 -27.77 -20.42
C GLN A 268 -15.15 -27.57 -19.85
N TYR A 269 -14.73 -26.34 -19.53
CA TYR A 269 -13.46 -26.10 -18.87
C TYR A 269 -13.32 -26.82 -17.52
N GLU A 270 -14.42 -27.06 -16.78
CA GLU A 270 -14.38 -27.85 -15.53
C GLU A 270 -13.92 -29.29 -15.76
N ALA A 271 -14.50 -29.95 -16.77
CA ALA A 271 -14.12 -31.32 -17.11
C ALA A 271 -12.71 -31.35 -17.71
N ALA A 272 -12.39 -30.42 -18.60
CA ALA A 272 -11.07 -30.32 -19.22
C ALA A 272 -9.95 -30.12 -18.18
N ALA A 273 -10.20 -29.39 -17.11
CA ALA A 273 -9.22 -29.20 -16.05
C ALA A 273 -8.87 -30.48 -15.30
N GLN A 274 -9.80 -31.43 -15.22
CA GLN A 274 -9.53 -32.76 -14.64
C GLN A 274 -8.65 -33.63 -15.55
N GLU A 275 -8.70 -33.40 -16.85
CA GLU A 275 -7.89 -34.14 -17.83
C GLU A 275 -6.47 -33.54 -17.94
N GLY A 276 -6.30 -32.24 -17.79
CA GLY A 276 -5.01 -31.52 -17.78
C GLY A 276 -4.91 -30.39 -18.79
N TRP A 277 -3.68 -29.86 -18.93
CA TRP A 277 -3.37 -28.66 -19.70
C TRP A 277 -3.84 -28.72 -21.16
N ASP A 278 -3.45 -29.75 -21.89
CA ASP A 278 -3.79 -29.89 -23.31
C ASP A 278 -5.30 -30.09 -23.55
N ALA A 279 -6.03 -30.59 -22.55
CA ALA A 279 -7.49 -30.69 -22.63
C ALA A 279 -8.15 -29.31 -22.53
N MET A 280 -7.59 -28.42 -21.71
CA MET A 280 -8.04 -27.01 -21.64
C MET A 280 -7.91 -26.32 -23.00
N GLY A 281 -6.82 -26.57 -23.73
CA GLY A 281 -6.61 -26.04 -25.07
C GLY A 281 -7.57 -26.56 -26.13
N ARG A 282 -8.17 -27.75 -25.92
CA ARG A 282 -9.15 -28.34 -26.83
C ARG A 282 -10.57 -27.76 -26.65
N VAL A 283 -10.84 -27.05 -25.58
CA VAL A 283 -12.15 -26.43 -25.35
C VAL A 283 -12.38 -25.30 -26.36
N GLN A 284 -13.37 -25.47 -27.21
CA GLN A 284 -13.75 -24.47 -28.20
C GLN A 284 -15.09 -23.84 -27.84
N VAL A 285 -15.12 -22.52 -27.67
CA VAL A 285 -16.34 -21.77 -27.43
C VAL A 285 -16.75 -21.05 -28.72
N VAL A 286 -17.76 -21.59 -29.38
CA VAL A 286 -18.24 -21.08 -30.66
C VAL A 286 -19.45 -20.16 -30.42
N PHE A 287 -19.29 -18.89 -30.75
CA PHE A 287 -20.38 -17.91 -30.67
C PHE A 287 -21.16 -17.92 -31.98
N GLN A 288 -22.31 -18.54 -31.95
CA GLN A 288 -23.21 -18.60 -33.12
C GLN A 288 -23.71 -17.21 -33.52
N ARG A 289 -24.05 -17.05 -34.83
CA ARG A 289 -24.63 -15.80 -35.34
C ARG A 289 -26.03 -15.57 -34.71
N MET A 290 -26.21 -14.36 -34.19
CA MET A 290 -27.48 -13.97 -33.59
C MET A 290 -28.64 -13.96 -34.60
N GLY A 291 -29.79 -14.37 -34.17
CA GLY A 291 -31.02 -14.32 -34.96
C GLY A 291 -31.43 -12.89 -35.33
N THR A 292 -32.31 -12.74 -36.27
CA THR A 292 -32.83 -11.44 -36.68
C THR A 292 -34.08 -11.10 -35.90
N VAL A 293 -34.06 -10.02 -35.10
CA VAL A 293 -35.26 -9.43 -34.45
C VAL A 293 -35.59 -8.13 -35.14
N ARG A 294 -36.81 -8.04 -35.72
CA ARG A 294 -37.31 -6.85 -36.40
C ARG A 294 -38.05 -5.97 -35.39
N GLY A 295 -38.00 -4.66 -35.59
CA GLY A 295 -38.63 -3.64 -34.75
C GLY A 295 -37.61 -2.84 -33.94
N ASP A 296 -37.77 -1.52 -33.89
CA ASP A 296 -36.90 -0.61 -33.12
C ASP A 296 -37.33 -0.58 -31.65
N GLU A 297 -38.54 -1.04 -31.34
CA GLU A 297 -39.05 -1.20 -29.98
C GLU A 297 -38.21 -2.15 -29.12
N TYR A 298 -37.46 -3.06 -29.75
CA TYR A 298 -36.55 -4.02 -29.06
C TYR A 298 -35.09 -3.59 -29.09
N ALA A 299 -34.81 -2.33 -29.43
CA ALA A 299 -33.42 -1.86 -29.58
C ALA A 299 -32.61 -1.92 -28.28
N GLN A 300 -33.24 -1.62 -27.14
CA GLN A 300 -32.59 -1.63 -25.83
C GLN A 300 -32.16 -3.05 -25.42
N GLU A 301 -33.05 -4.01 -25.50
CA GLU A 301 -32.83 -5.41 -25.16
C GLU A 301 -31.79 -6.05 -26.11
N LYS A 302 -31.89 -5.78 -27.40
CA LYS A 302 -30.90 -6.23 -28.40
C LYS A 302 -29.51 -5.70 -28.11
N ASN A 303 -29.41 -4.43 -27.76
CA ASN A 303 -28.10 -3.80 -27.47
C ASN A 303 -27.50 -4.32 -26.14
N ALA A 304 -28.34 -4.50 -25.12
CA ALA A 304 -27.93 -5.08 -23.85
C ALA A 304 -27.37 -6.52 -24.03
N ALA A 305 -28.12 -7.36 -24.75
CA ALA A 305 -27.67 -8.72 -25.04
C ALA A 305 -26.38 -8.74 -25.85
N ARG A 306 -26.27 -7.95 -26.91
CA ARG A 306 -25.05 -7.84 -27.72
C ARG A 306 -23.84 -7.38 -26.90
N ALA A 307 -24.02 -6.41 -26.00
CA ALA A 307 -22.96 -5.91 -25.14
C ALA A 307 -22.39 -7.02 -24.22
N VAL A 308 -23.25 -7.86 -23.64
CA VAL A 308 -22.82 -9.00 -22.82
C VAL A 308 -22.04 -10.01 -23.68
N LEU A 309 -22.57 -10.36 -24.85
CA LEU A 309 -21.94 -11.34 -25.74
C LEU A 309 -20.57 -10.86 -26.25
N GLU A 310 -20.44 -9.58 -26.60
CA GLU A 310 -19.19 -8.99 -27.05
C GLU A 310 -18.12 -8.99 -25.96
N LYS A 311 -18.52 -8.63 -24.72
CA LYS A 311 -17.60 -8.72 -23.57
C LYS A 311 -17.16 -10.15 -23.30
N CYS A 312 -18.10 -11.11 -23.34
CA CYS A 312 -17.80 -12.53 -23.18
C CYS A 312 -16.83 -13.01 -24.27
N ARG A 313 -17.07 -12.70 -25.55
CA ARG A 313 -16.20 -13.08 -26.67
C ARG A 313 -14.77 -12.58 -26.49
N LYS A 314 -14.59 -11.32 -26.07
CA LYS A 314 -13.25 -10.76 -25.78
C LYS A 314 -12.58 -11.45 -24.59
N ALA A 315 -13.34 -11.84 -23.57
CA ALA A 315 -12.82 -12.56 -22.42
C ALA A 315 -12.39 -13.99 -22.76
N VAL A 316 -13.18 -14.70 -23.54
CA VAL A 316 -12.88 -16.09 -23.97
C VAL A 316 -11.56 -16.18 -24.73
N GLY A 317 -11.27 -15.23 -25.62
CA GLY A 317 -9.98 -15.19 -26.31
C GLY A 317 -8.77 -15.06 -25.37
N LYS A 318 -8.96 -14.42 -24.20
CA LYS A 318 -7.91 -14.36 -23.16
C LYS A 318 -7.84 -15.63 -22.31
N LEU A 319 -8.94 -16.38 -22.18
CA LEU A 319 -8.97 -17.64 -21.44
C LEU A 319 -8.23 -18.76 -22.17
N SER A 320 -8.31 -18.82 -23.49
CA SER A 320 -7.65 -19.83 -24.32
C SER A 320 -6.17 -19.56 -24.55
N ALA A 321 -5.73 -18.31 -24.46
CA ALA A 321 -4.36 -17.90 -24.79
C ALA A 321 -3.25 -18.72 -24.07
N PRO A 322 -3.32 -19.04 -22.78
CA PRO A 322 -2.29 -19.86 -22.13
C PRO A 322 -2.13 -21.26 -22.70
N TYR A 323 -3.17 -21.79 -23.36
CA TYR A 323 -3.24 -23.17 -23.87
C TYR A 323 -3.00 -23.27 -25.37
N GLU A 324 -2.57 -22.20 -26.03
CA GLU A 324 -2.17 -22.23 -27.46
C GLU A 324 -0.89 -23.02 -27.66
N THR A 325 -0.06 -23.16 -26.63
CA THR A 325 1.17 -23.97 -26.62
C THR A 325 0.90 -25.28 -25.88
N ALA A 326 1.33 -26.38 -26.47
CA ALA A 326 1.17 -27.74 -25.90
C ALA A 326 1.97 -27.87 -24.57
N GLU A 327 1.45 -28.69 -23.65
CA GLU A 327 2.08 -28.93 -22.33
C GLU A 327 3.56 -29.37 -22.48
N ALA A 328 3.86 -30.27 -23.41
CA ALA A 328 5.23 -30.79 -23.63
C ALA A 328 6.19 -29.68 -24.10
N GLU A 329 5.74 -28.75 -24.92
CA GLU A 329 6.53 -27.61 -25.39
C GLU A 329 6.83 -26.64 -24.27
N LEU A 330 5.80 -26.26 -23.46
CA LEU A 330 5.97 -25.39 -22.29
C LEU A 330 6.92 -25.99 -21.23
N LEU A 331 6.81 -27.30 -20.98
CA LEU A 331 7.75 -27.98 -20.08
C LEU A 331 9.18 -27.99 -20.65
N GLY A 332 9.34 -28.13 -21.97
CA GLY A 332 10.63 -27.97 -22.64
C GLY A 332 11.20 -26.56 -22.47
N ASP A 333 10.38 -25.52 -22.65
CA ASP A 333 10.77 -24.14 -22.45
C ASP A 333 11.13 -23.87 -20.99
N MET A 334 10.34 -24.39 -20.03
CA MET A 334 10.66 -24.28 -18.61
C MET A 334 11.99 -24.96 -18.25
N GLN A 335 12.28 -26.13 -18.83
CA GLN A 335 13.58 -26.81 -18.67
C GLN A 335 14.72 -25.95 -19.22
N ALA A 336 14.51 -25.34 -20.39
CA ALA A 336 15.53 -24.50 -21.02
C ALA A 336 15.86 -23.23 -20.19
N ILE A 337 14.87 -22.63 -19.54
CA ILE A 337 15.09 -21.42 -18.70
C ILE A 337 15.45 -21.74 -17.25
N ALA A 338 15.33 -22.98 -16.79
CA ALA A 338 15.60 -23.36 -15.41
C ALA A 338 16.98 -22.91 -14.89
N PRO A 339 18.09 -23.06 -15.65
CA PRO A 339 19.40 -22.57 -15.21
C PRO A 339 19.43 -21.05 -15.01
N ALA A 340 18.73 -20.28 -15.84
CA ALA A 340 18.62 -18.83 -15.70
C ALA A 340 17.79 -18.45 -14.46
N MET A 341 16.71 -19.19 -14.18
CA MET A 341 15.90 -18.96 -12.97
C MET A 341 16.69 -19.28 -11.69
N GLU A 342 17.45 -20.38 -11.67
CA GLU A 342 18.34 -20.69 -10.55
C GLU A 342 19.39 -19.59 -10.35
N ALA A 343 19.98 -19.08 -11.42
CA ALA A 343 20.94 -17.97 -11.36
C ALA A 343 20.29 -16.67 -10.82
N LEU A 344 19.04 -16.36 -11.19
CA LEU A 344 18.30 -15.21 -10.67
C LEU A 344 18.04 -15.34 -9.18
N LEU A 345 17.61 -16.50 -8.70
CA LEU A 345 17.37 -16.76 -7.28
C LEU A 345 18.69 -16.64 -6.48
N ALA A 346 19.79 -17.22 -6.99
CA ALA A 346 21.11 -17.10 -6.36
C ALA A 346 21.63 -15.66 -6.34
N LEU A 347 21.41 -14.89 -7.41
CA LEU A 347 21.76 -13.47 -7.44
C LEU A 347 20.95 -12.65 -6.43
N THR A 348 19.66 -12.96 -6.27
CA THR A 348 18.81 -12.31 -5.29
C THR A 348 19.25 -12.63 -3.85
N GLU A 349 19.65 -13.86 -3.61
CA GLU A 349 20.22 -14.29 -2.32
C GLU A 349 21.56 -13.58 -2.02
N ASP A 350 22.47 -13.47 -3.01
CA ASP A 350 23.75 -12.75 -2.85
C ASP A 350 23.52 -11.25 -2.58
N PHE A 351 22.52 -10.65 -3.26
CA PHE A 351 22.10 -9.28 -3.00
C PHE A 351 21.60 -9.10 -1.56
N ASP A 352 20.67 -9.96 -1.10
CA ASP A 352 20.13 -9.90 0.29
C ASP A 352 21.26 -10.03 1.33
N ARG A 353 22.16 -10.99 1.15
CA ARG A 353 23.30 -11.22 2.02
C ARG A 353 24.22 -9.99 2.12
N ARG A 354 24.56 -9.36 0.98
CA ARG A 354 25.40 -8.15 0.93
C ARG A 354 24.70 -6.96 1.55
N PHE A 355 23.42 -6.77 1.23
CA PHE A 355 22.62 -5.67 1.79
C PHE A 355 22.51 -5.80 3.31
N ARG A 356 22.27 -6.99 3.81
CA ARG A 356 22.26 -7.30 5.24
C ARG A 356 23.61 -7.01 5.90
N ALA A 357 24.71 -7.46 5.29
CA ALA A 357 26.06 -7.23 5.80
C ALA A 357 26.41 -5.72 5.86
N GLU A 358 26.04 -4.95 4.84
CA GLU A 358 26.25 -3.49 4.83
C GLU A 358 25.49 -2.77 5.95
N LYS A 359 24.28 -3.22 6.27
CA LYS A 359 23.48 -2.69 7.40
C LYS A 359 24.14 -3.05 8.75
N VAL A 360 24.46 -4.32 8.96
CA VAL A 360 25.02 -4.79 10.23
C VAL A 360 26.41 -4.16 10.52
N ARG A 361 27.26 -3.96 9.51
CA ARG A 361 28.55 -3.23 9.68
C ARG A 361 28.37 -1.81 10.21
N ARG A 362 27.21 -1.18 9.97
CA ARG A 362 26.86 0.16 10.46
C ARG A 362 26.07 0.16 11.76
N ASN A 363 25.93 -0.99 12.39
CA ASN A 363 25.02 -1.21 13.51
C ASN A 363 23.62 -0.64 13.21
N ALA A 364 23.07 -1.01 12.04
CA ALA A 364 21.81 -0.49 11.55
C ALA A 364 20.94 -1.60 10.96
N MET A 365 19.65 -1.37 10.91
CA MET A 365 18.65 -2.23 10.28
C MET A 365 17.55 -1.38 9.64
N ASP A 366 16.84 -1.91 8.65
CA ASP A 366 15.62 -1.30 8.13
C ASP A 366 14.36 -1.87 8.82
N PHE A 367 13.18 -1.41 8.41
CA PHE A 367 11.91 -1.87 8.99
C PHE A 367 11.67 -3.37 8.78
N SER A 368 12.03 -3.89 7.60
CA SER A 368 11.87 -5.31 7.30
C SER A 368 12.79 -6.19 8.16
N ASP A 369 14.02 -5.75 8.40
CA ASP A 369 14.94 -6.48 9.27
C ASP A 369 14.39 -6.63 10.70
N GLN A 370 13.72 -5.60 11.23
CA GLN A 370 13.17 -5.66 12.59
C GLN A 370 12.17 -6.81 12.71
N GLU A 371 11.29 -6.97 11.74
CA GLU A 371 10.32 -8.06 11.73
C GLU A 371 11.00 -9.42 11.54
N HIS A 372 11.93 -9.55 10.59
CA HIS A 372 12.63 -10.83 10.33
C HIS A 372 13.54 -11.26 11.48
N TYR A 373 14.27 -10.34 12.10
CA TYR A 373 15.07 -10.68 13.29
C TYR A 373 14.17 -11.04 14.48
N ALA A 374 13.02 -10.39 14.63
CA ALA A 374 12.04 -10.80 15.64
C ALA A 374 11.51 -12.21 15.37
N VAL A 375 11.19 -12.56 14.11
CA VAL A 375 10.82 -13.93 13.72
C VAL A 375 11.94 -14.91 14.08
N GLN A 376 13.19 -14.61 13.74
CA GLN A 376 14.33 -15.47 14.04
C GLN A 376 14.51 -15.71 15.53
N LEU A 377 14.26 -14.68 16.36
CA LEU A 377 14.33 -14.81 17.82
C LEU A 377 13.17 -15.63 18.41
N LEU A 378 11.98 -15.55 17.81
CA LEU A 378 10.74 -16.08 18.40
C LEU A 378 10.28 -17.41 17.82
N SER A 379 10.64 -17.73 16.58
CA SER A 379 10.10 -18.87 15.85
C SER A 379 11.16 -19.56 14.96
N ARG A 380 11.01 -20.87 14.79
CA ARG A 380 11.84 -21.67 13.88
C ARG A 380 11.18 -21.82 12.52
N PRO A 381 11.92 -22.20 11.46
CA PRO A 381 11.36 -22.39 10.12
C PRO A 381 10.22 -23.43 10.02
N ASP A 382 10.15 -24.35 10.94
CA ASP A 382 9.06 -25.34 11.05
C ASP A 382 7.79 -24.79 11.74
N GLY A 383 7.82 -23.50 12.15
CA GLY A 383 6.73 -22.82 12.83
C GLY A 383 6.66 -23.08 14.35
N THR A 384 7.62 -23.84 14.90
CA THR A 384 7.69 -24.05 16.35
C THR A 384 8.35 -22.85 17.04
N PRO A 385 7.96 -22.49 18.28
CA PRO A 385 8.59 -21.38 18.99
C PRO A 385 10.03 -21.74 19.42
N THR A 386 10.88 -20.73 19.54
CA THR A 386 12.17 -20.83 20.24
C THR A 386 11.94 -20.81 21.76
N GLU A 387 12.99 -21.05 22.55
CA GLU A 387 12.91 -20.87 24.02
C GLU A 387 12.52 -19.45 24.42
N LEU A 388 13.04 -18.44 23.70
CA LEU A 388 12.64 -17.05 23.90
C LEU A 388 11.18 -16.83 23.50
N GLY A 389 10.75 -17.40 22.37
CA GLY A 389 9.36 -17.33 21.92
C GLY A 389 8.38 -17.90 22.95
N GLU A 390 8.72 -19.03 23.56
CA GLU A 390 7.92 -19.61 24.67
C GLU A 390 7.89 -18.67 25.88
N GLN A 391 9.02 -18.14 26.32
CA GLN A 391 9.10 -17.19 27.44
C GLN A 391 8.28 -15.93 27.20
N VAL A 392 8.41 -15.31 26.01
CA VAL A 392 7.63 -14.12 25.65
C VAL A 392 6.15 -14.40 25.56
N SER A 393 5.75 -15.58 25.04
CA SER A 393 4.33 -15.98 24.96
C SER A 393 3.65 -16.11 26.33
N LEU A 394 4.42 -16.45 27.36
CA LEU A 394 3.92 -16.56 28.73
C LEU A 394 3.81 -15.22 29.45
N ARG A 395 4.47 -14.17 28.95
CA ARG A 395 4.46 -12.83 29.54
C ARG A 395 3.08 -12.18 29.43
N TYR A 396 2.35 -12.46 28.34
CA TYR A 396 1.10 -11.77 28.05
C TYR A 396 -0.14 -12.64 28.34
N ARG A 397 -1.09 -12.05 29.02
CA ARG A 397 -2.41 -12.64 29.26
C ARG A 397 -3.20 -12.78 27.95
N GLU A 398 -3.16 -11.71 27.14
CA GLU A 398 -3.80 -11.67 25.83
C GLU A 398 -3.02 -10.74 24.90
N ILE A 399 -2.94 -11.11 23.62
CA ILE A 399 -2.41 -10.29 22.53
C ILE A 399 -3.58 -9.67 21.79
N MET A 400 -3.66 -8.36 21.75
CA MET A 400 -4.74 -7.62 21.10
C MET A 400 -4.18 -6.95 19.84
N VAL A 401 -4.74 -7.26 18.67
CA VAL A 401 -4.29 -6.70 17.39
C VAL A 401 -5.44 -5.93 16.75
N ASP A 402 -5.26 -4.63 16.58
CA ASP A 402 -6.18 -3.75 15.84
C ASP A 402 -5.81 -3.74 14.35
N GLU A 403 -6.81 -3.48 13.48
CA GLU A 403 -6.69 -3.49 12.02
C GLU A 403 -6.03 -4.77 11.47
N TYR A 404 -6.44 -5.93 12.00
CA TYR A 404 -5.83 -7.23 11.69
C TYR A 404 -5.88 -7.60 10.19
N GLN A 405 -6.78 -7.00 9.40
CA GLN A 405 -6.87 -7.20 7.95
C GLN A 405 -5.64 -6.67 7.19
N ASP A 406 -4.82 -5.81 7.82
CA ASP A 406 -3.63 -5.23 7.21
C ASP A 406 -2.33 -5.96 7.60
N THR A 407 -2.47 -7.12 8.25
CA THR A 407 -1.36 -7.99 8.68
C THR A 407 -0.73 -8.71 7.47
N ASN A 408 0.61 -8.81 7.44
CA ASN A 408 1.36 -9.64 6.51
C ASN A 408 1.74 -11.01 7.15
N GLU A 409 2.33 -11.92 6.36
CA GLU A 409 2.72 -13.25 6.85
C GLU A 409 3.81 -13.20 7.94
N VAL A 410 4.75 -12.25 7.85
CA VAL A 410 5.83 -12.06 8.85
C VAL A 410 5.24 -11.65 10.18
N GLN A 411 4.37 -10.65 10.17
CA GLN A 411 3.66 -10.16 11.36
C GLN A 411 2.76 -11.25 11.97
N ASN A 412 2.04 -11.99 11.14
CA ASN A 412 1.21 -13.10 11.61
C ASN A 412 2.08 -14.20 12.27
N CYS A 413 3.27 -14.48 11.74
CA CYS A 413 4.24 -15.39 12.36
C CYS A 413 4.66 -14.89 13.76
N ILE A 414 4.98 -13.61 13.91
CA ILE A 414 5.29 -12.97 15.19
C ILE A 414 4.11 -13.11 16.15
N PHE A 415 2.89 -12.75 15.72
CA PHE A 415 1.70 -12.84 16.58
C PHE A 415 1.42 -14.27 17.05
N ARG A 416 1.60 -15.26 16.19
CA ARG A 416 1.48 -16.67 16.58
C ARG A 416 2.52 -17.08 17.62
N ALA A 417 3.77 -16.68 17.44
CA ALA A 417 4.85 -17.00 18.35
C ALA A 417 4.61 -16.42 19.76
N VAL A 418 4.16 -15.15 19.84
CA VAL A 418 3.93 -14.47 21.12
C VAL A 418 2.55 -14.74 21.75
N SER A 419 1.66 -15.46 21.05
CA SER A 419 0.29 -15.76 21.50
C SER A 419 0.04 -17.25 21.78
N ARG A 420 1.04 -17.99 22.24
CA ARG A 420 0.92 -19.44 22.51
C ARG A 420 0.34 -20.19 21.31
N GLN A 421 0.94 -19.97 20.14
CA GLN A 421 0.49 -20.52 18.85
C GLN A 421 -0.94 -20.08 18.46
N GLY A 422 -1.35 -18.90 18.89
CA GLY A 422 -2.63 -18.31 18.57
C GLY A 422 -3.75 -18.61 19.59
N GLU A 423 -3.45 -19.15 20.75
CA GLU A 423 -4.49 -19.51 21.74
C GLU A 423 -5.06 -18.31 22.50
N ASN A 424 -4.32 -17.21 22.66
CA ASN A 424 -4.73 -16.04 23.43
C ASN A 424 -4.69 -14.74 22.61
N ILE A 425 -5.10 -14.82 21.35
CA ILE A 425 -5.16 -13.65 20.46
C ILE A 425 -6.59 -13.09 20.37
N PHE A 426 -6.72 -11.79 20.54
CA PHE A 426 -7.90 -10.99 20.23
C PHE A 426 -7.60 -10.14 19.02
N ALA A 427 -8.07 -10.55 17.85
CA ALA A 427 -7.88 -9.85 16.60
C ALA A 427 -9.15 -9.10 16.21
N VAL A 428 -9.03 -7.81 15.92
CA VAL A 428 -10.16 -7.00 15.46
C VAL A 428 -9.80 -6.32 14.13
N GLY A 429 -10.73 -6.31 13.19
CA GLY A 429 -10.52 -5.73 11.88
C GLY A 429 -11.73 -5.81 10.97
N ASP A 430 -11.60 -5.29 9.78
CA ASP A 430 -12.61 -5.38 8.71
C ASP A 430 -11.92 -5.64 7.37
N VAL A 431 -12.05 -6.84 6.86
CA VAL A 431 -11.42 -7.22 5.57
C VAL A 431 -11.81 -6.32 4.42
N LYS A 432 -13.03 -5.71 4.46
CA LYS A 432 -13.50 -4.75 3.46
C LYS A 432 -12.71 -3.43 3.46
N GLN A 433 -11.97 -3.16 4.56
CA GLN A 433 -11.09 -2.00 4.72
C GLN A 433 -9.62 -2.31 4.47
N SER A 434 -9.26 -3.51 4.00
CA SER A 434 -7.90 -3.84 3.63
C SER A 434 -7.48 -3.08 2.36
N ILE A 435 -6.68 -2.04 2.52
CA ILE A 435 -6.19 -1.16 1.45
C ILE A 435 -4.66 -1.10 1.38
N TYR A 436 -3.95 -1.91 2.19
CA TYR A 436 -2.49 -1.88 2.30
C TYR A 436 -1.80 -3.07 1.61
N ARG A 437 -2.44 -3.71 0.63
CA ARG A 437 -1.81 -4.80 -0.16
C ARG A 437 -0.51 -4.35 -0.85
N PHE A 438 -0.39 -3.08 -1.23
CA PHE A 438 0.85 -2.51 -1.76
C PHE A 438 1.99 -2.41 -0.71
N ARG A 439 1.66 -2.57 0.58
CA ARG A 439 2.62 -2.74 1.70
C ARG A 439 2.71 -4.20 2.15
N LEU A 440 2.42 -5.12 1.26
CA LEU A 440 2.48 -6.58 1.47
C LEU A 440 1.46 -7.12 2.49
N ALA A 441 0.43 -6.36 2.86
CA ALA A 441 -0.69 -6.88 3.65
C ALA A 441 -1.38 -8.05 2.91
N GLU A 442 -1.71 -9.12 3.65
CA GLU A 442 -2.33 -10.32 3.11
C GLU A 442 -3.71 -10.57 3.74
N PRO A 443 -4.78 -10.04 3.13
CA PRO A 443 -6.14 -10.21 3.64
C PRO A 443 -6.58 -11.67 3.75
N GLY A 444 -5.94 -12.57 3.01
CA GLY A 444 -6.16 -14.01 3.10
C GLY A 444 -6.00 -14.56 4.52
N ILE A 445 -5.09 -14.00 5.31
CA ILE A 445 -4.87 -14.36 6.72
C ILE A 445 -6.14 -14.11 7.56
N PHE A 446 -6.78 -12.96 7.36
CA PHE A 446 -8.05 -12.63 8.02
C PHE A 446 -9.17 -13.54 7.53
N LEU A 447 -9.29 -13.71 6.21
CA LEU A 447 -10.35 -14.52 5.58
C LEU A 447 -10.27 -16.00 5.94
N GLU A 448 -9.06 -16.56 6.06
CA GLU A 448 -8.87 -17.93 6.51
C GLU A 448 -9.44 -18.13 7.93
N LYS A 449 -9.06 -17.24 8.86
CA LYS A 449 -9.61 -17.27 10.23
C LYS A 449 -11.12 -17.06 10.24
N TYR A 450 -11.62 -16.11 9.43
CA TYR A 450 -13.06 -15.85 9.32
C TYR A 450 -13.85 -17.07 8.83
N ARG A 451 -13.27 -17.88 7.91
CA ARG A 451 -13.90 -19.10 7.38
C ARG A 451 -13.77 -20.30 8.32
N THR A 452 -12.66 -20.43 9.03
CA THR A 452 -12.33 -21.60 9.85
C THR A 452 -12.78 -21.49 11.30
N TYR A 453 -12.90 -20.28 11.84
CA TYR A 453 -13.32 -20.04 13.21
C TYR A 453 -14.83 -20.24 13.36
N ALA A 454 -15.22 -20.96 14.40
CA ALA A 454 -16.64 -21.17 14.70
C ALA A 454 -17.33 -19.85 15.13
N PRO A 455 -18.62 -19.62 14.82
CA PRO A 455 -19.38 -18.54 15.43
C PRO A 455 -19.31 -18.61 16.96
N ALA A 456 -19.16 -17.48 17.64
CA ALA A 456 -18.93 -17.46 19.10
C ALA A 456 -20.03 -18.12 19.92
N GLU A 457 -21.27 -18.10 19.41
CA GLU A 457 -22.42 -18.75 20.04
C GLU A 457 -22.38 -20.30 19.95
N GLN A 458 -21.58 -20.83 19.00
CA GLN A 458 -21.51 -22.27 18.71
C GLN A 458 -20.17 -22.88 19.11
N ALA A 459 -19.19 -22.06 19.47
CA ALA A 459 -17.85 -22.50 19.78
C ALA A 459 -17.76 -23.21 21.13
N ALA A 460 -17.05 -24.35 21.18
CA ALA A 460 -16.71 -25.02 22.43
C ALA A 460 -15.69 -24.20 23.26
N PRO A 461 -15.60 -24.38 24.57
CA PRO A 461 -14.57 -23.72 25.38
C PRO A 461 -13.15 -23.96 24.83
N GLY A 462 -12.36 -22.90 24.64
CA GLY A 462 -11.00 -22.96 24.10
C GLY A 462 -10.93 -23.02 22.56
N GLN A 463 -12.03 -23.28 21.88
CA GLN A 463 -12.05 -23.29 20.41
C GLN A 463 -11.90 -21.88 19.84
N PRO A 464 -11.11 -21.69 18.77
CA PRO A 464 -11.07 -20.43 18.03
C PRO A 464 -12.44 -20.01 17.50
N ARG A 465 -12.80 -18.75 17.68
CA ARG A 465 -14.16 -18.26 17.38
C ARG A 465 -14.17 -16.89 16.76
N ARG A 466 -15.24 -16.59 16.04
CA ARG A 466 -15.48 -15.31 15.39
C ARG A 466 -16.76 -14.65 15.85
N MET A 467 -16.76 -13.32 15.79
CA MET A 467 -17.92 -12.47 16.02
C MET A 467 -18.01 -11.41 14.95
N VAL A 468 -19.22 -10.91 14.68
CA VAL A 468 -19.46 -9.84 13.71
C VAL A 468 -20.10 -8.63 14.40
N LEU A 469 -19.52 -7.43 14.17
CA LEU A 469 -20.06 -6.16 14.62
C LEU A 469 -20.46 -5.34 13.38
N SER A 470 -21.73 -5.39 12.99
CA SER A 470 -22.26 -4.77 11.76
C SER A 470 -22.87 -3.38 11.98
N ARG A 471 -23.12 -2.95 13.26
CA ARG A 471 -23.72 -1.65 13.53
C ARG A 471 -22.69 -0.53 13.45
N ASN A 472 -23.00 0.50 12.63
CA ASN A 472 -22.17 1.69 12.48
C ASN A 472 -22.73 2.85 13.32
N PHE A 473 -21.88 3.42 14.18
CA PHE A 473 -22.20 4.55 15.07
C PHE A 473 -21.60 5.87 14.60
N ARG A 474 -20.92 5.88 13.45
CA ARG A 474 -20.19 7.03 12.90
C ARG A 474 -21.02 7.78 11.86
N SER A 475 -21.66 7.03 10.95
CA SER A 475 -22.26 7.58 9.74
C SER A 475 -23.78 7.60 9.82
N ARG A 476 -24.38 8.53 9.09
CA ARG A 476 -25.84 8.58 8.88
C ARG A 476 -26.30 7.39 8.04
N ARG A 477 -27.59 7.04 8.15
CA ARG A 477 -28.21 5.93 7.42
C ARG A 477 -28.02 6.07 5.91
N GLU A 478 -28.20 7.25 5.35
CA GLU A 478 -28.15 7.53 3.92
C GLU A 478 -26.76 7.21 3.33
N VAL A 479 -25.68 7.47 4.08
CA VAL A 479 -24.31 7.10 3.71
C VAL A 479 -24.13 5.58 3.72
N LEU A 480 -24.70 4.90 4.72
CA LEU A 480 -24.61 3.44 4.84
C LEU A 480 -25.41 2.75 3.74
N ASP A 481 -26.62 3.23 3.46
CA ASP A 481 -27.50 2.67 2.41
C ASP A 481 -26.85 2.83 1.02
N ALA A 482 -26.25 4.00 0.72
CA ALA A 482 -25.51 4.20 -0.51
C ALA A 482 -24.26 3.28 -0.61
N THR A 483 -23.54 3.11 0.48
CA THR A 483 -22.40 2.18 0.57
C THR A 483 -22.86 0.74 0.32
N ASN A 484 -23.91 0.29 1.01
CA ASN A 484 -24.49 -1.05 0.84
C ASN A 484 -24.97 -1.28 -0.60
N PHE A 485 -25.61 -0.28 -1.22
CA PHE A 485 -26.07 -0.35 -2.60
C PHE A 485 -24.91 -0.58 -3.58
N VAL A 486 -23.84 0.23 -3.45
CA VAL A 486 -22.68 0.13 -4.34
C VAL A 486 -21.96 -1.21 -4.14
N PHE A 487 -21.62 -1.56 -2.90
CA PHE A 487 -20.87 -2.79 -2.62
C PHE A 487 -21.70 -4.06 -2.84
N GLY A 488 -23.01 -4.02 -2.62
CA GLY A 488 -23.91 -5.12 -2.99
C GLY A 488 -23.92 -5.41 -4.49
N ALA A 489 -23.65 -4.38 -5.32
CA ALA A 489 -23.59 -4.53 -6.77
C ALA A 489 -22.21 -4.98 -7.31
N ILE A 490 -21.10 -4.60 -6.63
CA ILE A 490 -19.74 -4.78 -7.19
C ILE A 490 -18.85 -5.73 -6.39
N MET A 491 -19.12 -5.96 -5.10
CA MET A 491 -18.28 -6.82 -4.27
C MET A 491 -18.76 -8.26 -4.33
N SER A 492 -17.90 -9.13 -4.84
CA SER A 492 -18.09 -10.57 -4.87
C SER A 492 -16.78 -11.24 -4.50
N ARG A 493 -16.81 -12.54 -4.32
CA ARG A 493 -15.60 -13.33 -4.04
C ARG A 493 -14.54 -13.18 -5.14
N GLU A 494 -14.96 -12.97 -6.39
CA GLU A 494 -14.06 -12.78 -7.55
C GLU A 494 -13.45 -11.37 -7.59
N MET A 495 -14.16 -10.36 -7.09
CA MET A 495 -13.73 -8.95 -7.15
C MET A 495 -13.17 -8.41 -5.84
N GLY A 496 -13.56 -8.98 -4.71
CA GLY A 496 -13.19 -8.49 -3.38
C GLY A 496 -12.88 -9.61 -2.40
N GLU A 497 -12.71 -10.86 -2.90
CA GLU A 497 -12.40 -12.06 -2.10
C GLU A 497 -13.49 -12.44 -1.08
N LEU A 498 -14.57 -11.66 -1.01
CA LEU A 498 -15.68 -11.82 -0.10
C LEU A 498 -17.01 -11.46 -0.80
N ASP A 499 -18.04 -12.28 -0.60
CA ASP A 499 -19.38 -11.97 -1.06
C ASP A 499 -20.04 -10.97 -0.09
N TYR A 500 -20.66 -9.90 -0.64
CA TYR A 500 -21.32 -8.86 0.16
C TYR A 500 -22.73 -9.31 0.57
N THR A 501 -22.81 -10.18 1.56
CA THR A 501 -24.05 -10.72 2.10
C THR A 501 -24.65 -9.76 3.15
N GLU A 502 -25.86 -10.08 3.66
CA GLU A 502 -26.51 -9.32 4.72
C GLU A 502 -25.63 -9.19 5.99
N GLU A 503 -24.84 -10.22 6.31
CA GLU A 503 -23.88 -10.21 7.42
C GLU A 503 -22.78 -9.15 7.22
N GLN A 504 -22.45 -8.82 5.99
CA GLN A 504 -21.42 -7.84 5.63
C GLN A 504 -21.94 -6.42 5.47
N GLN A 505 -23.26 -6.24 5.45
CA GLN A 505 -23.88 -4.93 5.31
C GLN A 505 -23.66 -4.07 6.55
N LEU A 506 -23.64 -2.75 6.34
CA LEU A 506 -23.56 -1.75 7.38
C LEU A 506 -24.96 -1.42 7.88
N HIS A 507 -25.19 -1.54 9.18
CA HIS A 507 -26.47 -1.23 9.79
C HIS A 507 -26.37 0.04 10.65
N PRO A 508 -27.37 0.96 10.59
CA PRO A 508 -27.38 2.14 11.45
C PRO A 508 -27.35 1.76 12.94
N GLY A 509 -26.45 2.36 13.71
CA GLY A 509 -26.32 2.16 15.16
C GLY A 509 -26.46 3.44 15.98
N ALA A 510 -26.38 4.61 15.33
CA ALA A 510 -26.56 5.91 15.96
C ALA A 510 -27.82 6.60 15.43
N ASP A 511 -28.50 7.32 16.32
CA ASP A 511 -29.61 8.17 15.97
C ASP A 511 -29.06 9.56 15.58
N TYR A 512 -29.39 10.01 14.40
CA TYR A 512 -29.11 11.35 13.90
C TYR A 512 -30.42 12.14 13.79
N PRO A 513 -30.38 13.46 14.12
CA PRO A 513 -31.54 14.33 13.90
C PRO A 513 -31.98 14.32 12.43
N GLU A 514 -33.25 14.45 12.20
CA GLU A 514 -33.77 14.61 10.85
C GLU A 514 -33.24 15.89 10.20
N ALA A 515 -32.69 15.81 8.99
CA ALA A 515 -32.25 16.94 8.18
C ALA A 515 -32.98 16.96 6.82
N ALA A 516 -33.15 18.14 6.24
CA ALA A 516 -34.01 18.31 5.08
C ALA A 516 -33.49 17.68 3.77
N GLU A 517 -32.16 17.65 3.60
CA GLU A 517 -31.50 17.06 2.44
C GLU A 517 -30.40 16.12 2.92
N ARG A 518 -30.47 14.84 2.59
CA ARG A 518 -29.65 13.79 3.23
C ARG A 518 -29.10 12.77 2.28
N GLU A 519 -29.46 12.83 0.99
CA GLU A 519 -29.12 11.80 0.04
C GLU A 519 -27.64 11.88 -0.34
N THR A 520 -27.05 10.71 -0.61
CA THR A 520 -25.73 10.64 -1.22
C THR A 520 -25.84 11.10 -2.67
N GLU A 521 -25.07 12.09 -3.06
CA GLU A 521 -25.07 12.66 -4.40
C GLU A 521 -24.12 11.92 -5.32
N PHE A 522 -24.57 11.61 -6.53
CA PHE A 522 -23.71 11.15 -7.62
C PHE A 522 -23.76 12.18 -8.76
N HIS A 523 -22.61 12.77 -9.05
CA HIS A 523 -22.48 13.78 -10.11
C HIS A 523 -21.74 13.18 -11.30
N TYR A 524 -22.37 13.28 -12.49
CA TYR A 524 -21.78 12.88 -13.76
C TYR A 524 -21.45 14.13 -14.59
N LEU A 525 -20.14 14.32 -14.86
CA LEU A 525 -19.65 15.42 -15.67
C LEU A 525 -19.28 14.89 -17.05
N SER A 526 -20.03 15.33 -18.08
CA SER A 526 -19.68 15.07 -19.48
C SER A 526 -18.84 16.22 -20.02
N VAL A 527 -17.63 15.90 -20.44
CA VAL A 527 -16.71 16.85 -21.06
C VAL A 527 -16.36 16.33 -22.45
N GLU A 528 -16.76 17.05 -23.47
CA GLU A 528 -16.48 16.71 -24.87
C GLU A 528 -15.29 17.52 -25.39
N ASP A 529 -14.27 16.82 -25.86
CA ASP A 529 -13.15 17.45 -26.58
C ASP A 529 -13.62 17.96 -27.95
N THR A 530 -13.38 19.23 -28.25
CA THR A 530 -13.57 19.75 -29.60
C THR A 530 -12.26 19.70 -30.37
N PRO A 531 -12.28 19.70 -31.72
CA PRO A 531 -11.04 19.72 -32.52
C PRO A 531 -10.11 20.89 -32.18
N GLU A 532 -10.68 21.97 -31.63
CA GLU A 532 -9.96 23.23 -31.35
C GLU A 532 -9.54 23.35 -29.86
N GLN A 533 -10.13 22.56 -28.96
CA GLN A 533 -9.86 22.66 -27.53
C GLN A 533 -9.93 21.29 -26.84
N ARG A 534 -8.78 20.85 -26.30
CA ARG A 534 -8.74 19.72 -25.35
C ARG A 534 -9.10 20.25 -23.97
N PHE A 535 -10.11 19.65 -23.36
CA PHE A 535 -10.47 19.99 -21.99
C PHE A 535 -9.55 19.26 -20.98
N ASP A 536 -9.04 20.03 -20.05
CA ASP A 536 -8.41 19.44 -18.86
C ASP A 536 -9.52 18.90 -17.94
N ARG A 537 -9.68 17.58 -17.95
CA ARG A 537 -10.70 16.87 -17.16
C ARG A 537 -10.49 17.07 -15.67
N ALA A 538 -9.24 17.11 -15.21
CA ALA A 538 -8.91 17.33 -13.80
C ALA A 538 -9.30 18.73 -13.36
N ALA A 539 -9.04 19.75 -14.18
CA ALA A 539 -9.43 21.13 -13.89
C ALA A 539 -10.97 21.30 -13.87
N ALA A 540 -11.69 20.66 -14.80
CA ALA A 540 -13.17 20.70 -14.83
C ALA A 540 -13.77 20.03 -13.58
N GLU A 541 -13.27 18.87 -13.17
CA GLU A 541 -13.65 18.16 -11.96
C GLU A 541 -13.38 19.00 -10.71
N ALA A 542 -12.17 19.56 -10.57
CA ALA A 542 -11.77 20.40 -9.46
C ALA A 542 -12.65 21.65 -9.32
N GLN A 543 -12.96 22.32 -10.45
CA GLN A 543 -13.82 23.50 -10.46
C GLN A 543 -15.26 23.15 -10.04
N PHE A 544 -15.79 22.00 -10.49
CA PHE A 544 -17.10 21.54 -10.06
C PHE A 544 -17.14 21.28 -8.57
N VAL A 545 -16.14 20.56 -8.04
CA VAL A 545 -16.03 20.25 -6.60
C VAL A 545 -15.93 21.53 -5.78
N ALA A 546 -15.06 22.49 -6.17
CA ALA A 546 -14.91 23.75 -5.48
C ALA A 546 -16.21 24.54 -5.39
N ARG A 547 -16.98 24.61 -6.49
CA ARG A 547 -18.31 25.25 -6.51
C ARG A 547 -19.33 24.50 -5.64
N ARG A 548 -19.30 23.16 -5.60
CA ARG A 548 -20.20 22.40 -4.72
C ARG A 548 -19.87 22.64 -3.25
N VAL A 549 -18.59 22.66 -2.88
CA VAL A 549 -18.14 23.00 -1.52
C VAL A 549 -18.58 24.41 -1.15
N ARG A 550 -18.35 25.40 -2.01
CA ARG A 550 -18.79 26.77 -1.80
C ARG A 550 -20.29 26.87 -1.53
N ARG A 551 -21.08 26.15 -2.34
CA ARG A 551 -22.53 26.12 -2.17
C ARG A 551 -22.95 25.54 -0.82
N LEU A 552 -22.32 24.46 -0.35
CA LEU A 552 -22.57 23.89 0.98
C LEU A 552 -22.28 24.89 2.11
N LEU A 553 -21.19 25.67 1.98
CA LEU A 553 -20.83 26.69 2.95
C LEU A 553 -21.80 27.87 2.93
N GLU A 554 -22.23 28.36 1.76
CA GLU A 554 -23.18 29.45 1.60
C GLU A 554 -24.58 29.08 2.12
N GLU A 555 -25.04 27.86 1.86
CA GLU A 555 -26.32 27.30 2.33
C GLU A 555 -26.27 26.94 3.83
N LYS A 556 -25.10 27.03 4.48
CA LYS A 556 -24.88 26.66 5.88
C LYS A 556 -25.35 25.24 6.17
N TYR A 557 -24.93 24.30 5.31
CA TYR A 557 -25.34 22.90 5.41
C TYR A 557 -25.15 22.40 6.86
N PRO A 558 -26.17 21.76 7.48
CA PRO A 558 -26.11 21.41 8.88
C PRO A 558 -25.24 20.15 9.11
N VAL A 559 -24.21 20.25 9.95
CA VAL A 559 -23.38 19.15 10.42
C VAL A 559 -23.46 18.99 11.93
N ARG A 560 -23.18 17.78 12.44
CA ARG A 560 -23.18 17.50 13.86
C ARG A 560 -21.82 17.83 14.47
N GLY A 561 -21.78 18.74 15.43
CA GLY A 561 -20.59 19.08 16.20
C GLY A 561 -20.18 17.96 17.17
N ALA A 562 -18.98 18.09 17.74
CA ALA A 562 -18.43 17.16 18.72
C ALA A 562 -19.27 17.05 20.02
N ASP A 563 -20.00 18.10 20.36
CA ASP A 563 -20.93 18.16 21.50
C ASP A 563 -22.30 17.51 21.20
N GLY A 564 -22.53 17.08 19.94
CA GLY A 564 -23.76 16.51 19.47
C GLY A 564 -24.79 17.53 18.98
N SER A 565 -24.54 18.83 19.08
CA SER A 565 -25.38 19.89 18.53
C SER A 565 -25.23 20.01 17.01
N MET A 566 -26.26 20.56 16.34
CA MET A 566 -26.17 20.87 14.91
C MET A 566 -25.61 22.27 14.73
N ARG A 567 -24.61 22.40 13.85
CA ARG A 567 -24.01 23.68 13.46
C ARG A 567 -23.86 23.78 11.94
N PRO A 568 -23.67 24.98 11.39
CA PRO A 568 -23.27 25.12 9.97
C PRO A 568 -21.96 24.40 9.68
N VAL A 569 -21.84 23.87 8.45
CA VAL A 569 -20.61 23.29 7.94
C VAL A 569 -19.51 24.32 7.83
N GLU A 570 -18.29 23.93 8.16
CA GLU A 570 -17.07 24.69 8.00
C GLU A 570 -16.10 23.97 7.05
N PRO A 571 -15.12 24.64 6.44
CA PRO A 571 -14.18 23.99 5.51
C PRO A 571 -13.50 22.75 6.10
N GLU A 572 -13.17 22.75 7.37
CA GLU A 572 -12.54 21.64 8.10
C GLU A 572 -13.42 20.38 8.24
N ASP A 573 -14.74 20.51 8.00
CA ASP A 573 -15.66 19.37 8.01
C ASP A 573 -15.68 18.60 6.68
N ILE A 574 -15.03 19.13 5.64
CA ILE A 574 -15.11 18.63 4.28
C ILE A 574 -13.78 17.99 3.88
N VAL A 575 -13.84 16.75 3.43
CA VAL A 575 -12.67 15.99 2.95
C VAL A 575 -12.86 15.57 1.50
N ILE A 576 -11.86 15.81 0.66
CA ILE A 576 -11.79 15.35 -0.72
C ILE A 576 -10.86 14.14 -0.78
N LEU A 577 -11.39 12.98 -1.15
CA LEU A 577 -10.63 11.74 -1.28
C LEU A 577 -10.39 11.41 -2.76
N MET A 578 -9.14 11.12 -3.11
CA MET A 578 -8.74 10.76 -4.47
C MET A 578 -7.86 9.51 -4.48
N ARG A 579 -7.95 8.71 -5.55
CA ARG A 579 -7.11 7.51 -5.72
C ARG A 579 -5.62 7.85 -5.85
N SER A 580 -5.29 8.94 -6.54
CA SER A 580 -3.93 9.40 -6.79
C SER A 580 -3.87 10.92 -6.58
N PRO A 581 -3.69 11.39 -5.35
CA PRO A 581 -3.74 12.81 -5.03
C PRO A 581 -2.53 13.59 -5.58
N ALA A 582 -1.33 13.03 -5.57
CA ALA A 582 -0.08 13.74 -5.85
C ALA A 582 -0.11 14.56 -7.16
N SER A 583 -0.63 13.99 -8.25
CA SER A 583 -0.71 14.68 -9.55
C SER A 583 -1.90 15.66 -9.69
N ARG A 584 -2.88 15.62 -8.77
CA ARG A 584 -4.11 16.40 -8.87
C ARG A 584 -4.27 17.43 -7.77
N MET A 585 -3.54 17.31 -6.68
CA MET A 585 -3.70 18.13 -5.48
C MET A 585 -3.57 19.62 -5.79
N ALA A 586 -2.52 20.02 -6.52
CA ALA A 586 -2.32 21.42 -6.91
C ALA A 586 -3.51 22.00 -7.73
N VAL A 587 -4.11 21.19 -8.60
CA VAL A 587 -5.26 21.61 -9.43
C VAL A 587 -6.50 21.83 -8.55
N PHE A 588 -6.74 20.94 -7.57
CA PHE A 588 -7.88 21.06 -6.65
C PHE A 588 -7.67 22.21 -5.66
N SER A 589 -6.46 22.37 -5.09
CA SER A 589 -6.14 23.48 -4.21
C SER A 589 -6.35 24.82 -4.91
N ALA A 590 -5.80 24.99 -6.11
CA ALA A 590 -6.00 26.22 -6.89
C ALA A 590 -7.48 26.49 -7.25
N ALA A 591 -8.28 25.45 -7.45
CA ALA A 591 -9.72 25.62 -7.71
C ALA A 591 -10.47 26.07 -6.44
N LEU A 592 -10.14 25.51 -5.27
CA LEU A 592 -10.71 25.91 -3.98
C LEU A 592 -10.32 27.32 -3.59
N GLU A 593 -9.06 27.70 -3.75
CA GLU A 593 -8.55 29.03 -3.50
C GLU A 593 -9.23 30.11 -4.36
N ARG A 594 -9.48 29.83 -5.65
CA ARG A 594 -10.25 30.73 -6.54
C ARG A 594 -11.66 30.99 -6.04
N GLU A 595 -12.27 30.01 -5.37
CA GLU A 595 -13.57 30.14 -4.74
C GLU A 595 -13.47 30.73 -3.31
N GLY A 596 -12.27 31.10 -2.84
CA GLY A 596 -12.02 31.66 -1.50
C GLY A 596 -12.16 30.65 -0.36
N ILE A 597 -11.98 29.36 -0.66
CA ILE A 597 -12.11 28.26 0.32
C ILE A 597 -10.70 27.86 0.77
N PRO A 598 -10.35 28.02 2.06
CA PRO A 598 -9.08 27.51 2.58
C PRO A 598 -9.05 25.98 2.49
N CYS A 599 -7.92 25.45 2.05
CA CYS A 599 -7.71 24.01 2.01
C CYS A 599 -6.31 23.64 2.52
N ASP A 600 -6.23 22.48 3.18
CA ASP A 600 -4.98 21.83 3.52
C ASP A 600 -4.70 20.73 2.49
N GLY A 601 -3.83 21.02 1.53
CA GLY A 601 -3.43 20.08 0.50
C GLY A 601 -2.37 19.08 0.95
N GLY A 602 -1.83 19.23 2.15
CA GLY A 602 -0.62 18.53 2.60
C GLY A 602 0.63 19.03 1.85
N GLU A 603 1.79 18.74 2.37
CA GLU A 603 3.09 18.99 1.70
C GLU A 603 3.27 17.96 0.57
N SER A 604 2.87 18.28 -0.65
CA SER A 604 2.97 17.37 -1.79
C SER A 604 3.72 17.93 -3.01
N GLU A 605 4.45 19.01 -2.88
CA GLU A 605 5.51 19.25 -3.83
C GLU A 605 6.72 18.40 -3.42
N ASP A 606 7.29 17.71 -4.41
CA ASP A 606 8.62 17.13 -4.26
C ASP A 606 9.54 18.27 -3.79
N PHE A 607 9.93 18.23 -2.53
CA PHE A 607 10.73 19.29 -1.89
C PHE A 607 11.93 19.66 -2.75
N PHE A 608 12.56 18.65 -3.37
CA PHE A 608 13.72 18.83 -4.22
C PHE A 608 13.37 19.37 -5.63
N ALA A 609 12.13 19.20 -6.09
CA ALA A 609 11.65 19.78 -7.35
C ALA A 609 11.18 21.23 -7.22
N ALA A 610 11.05 21.77 -6.02
CA ALA A 610 10.72 23.16 -5.79
C ALA A 610 11.81 24.07 -6.41
N MET A 611 11.41 25.08 -7.17
CA MET A 611 12.31 25.92 -7.97
C MET A 611 13.46 26.49 -7.13
N GLU A 612 13.17 27.03 -5.95
CA GLU A 612 14.16 27.59 -5.03
C GLU A 612 15.19 26.56 -4.56
N ILE A 613 14.75 25.33 -4.31
CA ILE A 613 15.63 24.23 -3.88
C ILE A 613 16.46 23.74 -5.05
N ALA A 614 15.84 23.49 -6.20
CA ALA A 614 16.54 23.05 -7.42
C ALA A 614 17.64 24.05 -7.86
N VAL A 615 17.37 25.35 -7.75
CA VAL A 615 18.37 26.39 -8.06
C VAL A 615 19.53 26.37 -7.09
N VAL A 616 19.27 26.23 -5.78
CA VAL A 616 20.35 26.17 -4.76
C VAL A 616 21.18 24.90 -4.90
N LEU A 617 20.54 23.75 -5.15
CA LEU A 617 21.25 22.50 -5.39
C LEU A 617 22.11 22.60 -6.65
N SER A 618 21.57 23.12 -7.75
CA SER A 618 22.35 23.37 -8.98
C SER A 618 23.54 24.30 -8.72
N LEU A 619 23.39 25.31 -7.86
CA LEU A 619 24.52 26.20 -7.50
C LEU A 619 25.58 25.43 -6.68
N LEU A 620 25.19 24.57 -5.77
CA LEU A 620 26.12 23.70 -5.02
C LEU A 620 26.88 22.75 -5.97
N GLU A 621 26.17 22.13 -6.92
CA GLU A 621 26.77 21.28 -7.96
C GLU A 621 27.78 22.04 -8.81
N VAL A 622 27.49 23.30 -9.18
CA VAL A 622 28.40 24.18 -9.93
C VAL A 622 29.61 24.62 -9.10
N VAL A 623 29.42 24.84 -7.82
CA VAL A 623 30.53 25.14 -6.87
C VAL A 623 31.47 23.94 -6.77
N ASP A 624 30.95 22.73 -6.70
CA ASP A 624 31.77 21.51 -6.71
C ASP A 624 32.43 21.31 -8.09
N ASN A 625 31.64 21.21 -9.13
CA ASN A 625 32.12 21.01 -10.50
C ASN A 625 31.44 21.93 -11.53
N PRO A 626 32.07 23.05 -11.94
CA PRO A 626 31.47 24.01 -12.88
C PRO A 626 31.40 23.52 -14.33
N ARG A 627 31.96 22.36 -14.65
CA ARG A 627 31.94 21.77 -16.01
C ARG A 627 30.67 20.98 -16.32
N GLN A 628 29.70 21.01 -15.43
CA GLN A 628 28.37 20.42 -15.63
C GLN A 628 27.44 21.46 -16.32
N ASP A 629 27.18 21.27 -17.60
CA ASP A 629 26.46 22.26 -18.41
C ASP A 629 25.03 22.52 -17.90
N VAL A 630 24.29 21.48 -17.52
CA VAL A 630 22.89 21.61 -17.11
C VAL A 630 22.75 22.42 -15.81
N PRO A 631 23.42 22.08 -14.69
CA PRO A 631 23.41 22.89 -13.49
C PRO A 631 23.89 24.32 -13.72
N LEU A 632 24.98 24.50 -14.48
CA LEU A 632 25.54 25.81 -14.76
C LEU A 632 24.54 26.70 -15.50
N ILE A 633 23.94 26.20 -16.57
CA ILE A 633 22.93 26.95 -17.35
C ILE A 633 21.69 27.23 -16.47
N ALA A 634 21.27 26.27 -15.62
CA ALA A 634 20.16 26.47 -14.70
C ALA A 634 20.43 27.64 -13.72
N VAL A 635 21.61 27.69 -13.13
CA VAL A 635 22.02 28.78 -12.23
C VAL A 635 22.06 30.12 -12.96
N LEU A 636 22.72 30.18 -14.14
CA LEU A 636 22.83 31.41 -14.93
C LEU A 636 21.45 31.93 -15.34
N ARG A 637 20.50 31.04 -15.65
CA ARG A 637 19.12 31.37 -16.00
C ARG A 637 18.25 31.76 -14.83
N SER A 638 18.61 31.30 -13.62
CA SER A 638 17.83 31.47 -12.41
C SER A 638 17.66 32.94 -11.99
N PRO A 639 16.70 33.23 -11.10
CA PRO A 639 16.53 34.57 -10.52
C PRO A 639 17.76 35.09 -9.76
N LEU A 640 18.70 34.24 -9.40
CA LEU A 640 19.92 34.64 -8.70
C LEU A 640 20.90 35.38 -9.60
N VAL A 641 20.93 35.02 -10.88
CA VAL A 641 21.86 35.60 -11.89
C VAL A 641 21.08 36.36 -12.97
N GLY A 642 19.95 35.82 -13.42
CA GLY A 642 19.00 36.52 -14.30
C GLY A 642 19.41 36.65 -15.78
N MET A 643 20.32 35.82 -16.29
CA MET A 643 20.70 35.88 -17.71
C MET A 643 19.53 35.45 -18.62
N SER A 644 19.34 36.18 -19.73
CA SER A 644 18.34 35.83 -20.75
C SER A 644 18.77 34.63 -21.60
N ALA A 645 17.81 33.96 -22.25
CA ALA A 645 18.13 32.87 -23.18
C ALA A 645 19.03 33.32 -24.33
N ASP A 646 18.81 34.53 -24.87
CA ASP A 646 19.63 35.12 -25.92
C ASP A 646 21.07 35.37 -25.42
N ARG A 647 21.22 35.80 -24.16
CA ARG A 647 22.54 36.00 -23.55
C ARG A 647 23.29 34.67 -23.39
N LEU A 648 22.61 33.63 -22.94
CA LEU A 648 23.18 32.27 -22.83
C LEU A 648 23.60 31.75 -24.22
N ALA A 649 22.80 31.97 -25.25
CA ALA A 649 23.15 31.59 -26.62
C ALA A 649 24.36 32.37 -27.14
N ALA A 650 24.47 33.68 -26.82
CA ALA A 650 25.64 34.51 -27.19
C ALA A 650 26.94 34.01 -26.53
N ILE A 651 26.88 33.59 -25.23
CA ILE A 651 28.03 32.98 -24.53
C ILE A 651 28.43 31.68 -25.25
N ARG A 652 27.50 30.82 -25.60
CA ARG A 652 27.79 29.55 -26.30
C ARG A 652 28.38 29.81 -27.70
N ALA A 653 28.00 30.92 -28.38
CA ALA A 653 28.52 31.28 -29.68
C ALA A 653 30.01 31.68 -29.65
N VAL A 654 30.56 32.10 -28.50
CA VAL A 654 32.00 32.39 -28.33
C VAL A 654 32.84 31.13 -28.51
N GLN A 655 32.35 30.00 -27.98
CA GLN A 655 32.98 28.69 -28.17
C GLN A 655 31.87 27.63 -28.30
N GLN A 656 31.78 26.99 -29.48
CA GLN A 656 30.72 26.06 -29.83
C GLN A 656 30.98 24.62 -29.34
N GLU A 657 32.23 24.23 -29.19
CA GLU A 657 32.68 22.91 -28.74
C GLU A 657 33.18 22.96 -27.28
N GLY A 658 33.14 21.83 -26.58
CA GLY A 658 33.55 21.74 -25.19
C GLY A 658 32.42 22.05 -24.20
N ASP A 659 32.72 22.07 -22.89
CA ASP A 659 31.75 22.41 -21.86
C ASP A 659 31.38 23.91 -21.86
N TYR A 660 30.19 24.21 -21.32
CA TYR A 660 29.67 25.57 -21.31
C TYR A 660 30.51 26.51 -20.43
N TYR A 661 31.18 25.98 -19.42
CA TYR A 661 32.06 26.74 -18.55
C TYR A 661 33.29 27.32 -19.29
N GLU A 662 33.84 26.59 -20.26
CA GLU A 662 34.92 27.12 -21.10
C GLU A 662 34.47 28.29 -21.95
N ALA A 663 33.29 28.20 -22.57
CA ALA A 663 32.70 29.33 -23.32
C ALA A 663 32.44 30.55 -22.41
N LEU A 664 31.93 30.31 -21.18
CA LEU A 664 31.70 31.36 -20.17
C LEU A 664 33.00 32.06 -19.76
N ARG A 665 34.10 31.33 -19.59
CA ARG A 665 35.42 31.91 -19.23
C ARG A 665 36.05 32.78 -20.32
N LEU A 666 35.76 32.49 -21.57
CA LEU A 666 36.23 33.26 -22.71
C LEU A 666 35.41 34.53 -22.96
N GLU A 667 34.20 34.59 -22.41
CA GLU A 667 33.28 35.73 -22.55
C GLU A 667 33.75 36.93 -21.71
N GLN A 668 33.82 38.11 -22.33
CA GLN A 668 34.34 39.34 -21.70
C GLN A 668 33.24 40.27 -21.13
N GLY A 669 31.97 39.87 -21.22
CA GLY A 669 30.84 40.65 -20.70
C GLY A 669 30.87 40.79 -19.19
N GLU A 670 30.48 41.95 -18.67
CA GLU A 670 30.50 42.25 -17.24
C GLU A 670 29.70 41.25 -16.41
N ASP A 671 28.56 40.79 -16.90
CA ASP A 671 27.70 39.82 -16.25
C ASP A 671 28.35 38.44 -16.12
N ALA A 672 29.05 37.98 -17.18
CA ALA A 672 29.77 36.70 -17.14
C ALA A 672 30.98 36.78 -16.20
N GLN A 673 31.72 37.87 -16.21
CA GLN A 673 32.88 38.06 -15.33
C GLN A 673 32.48 38.24 -13.87
N ALA A 674 31.34 38.91 -13.60
CA ALA A 674 30.78 39.01 -12.24
C ALA A 674 30.38 37.65 -11.69
N PHE A 675 29.72 36.81 -12.50
CA PHE A 675 29.37 35.45 -12.10
C PHE A 675 30.59 34.58 -11.86
N LEU A 676 31.61 34.61 -12.71
CA LEU A 676 32.85 33.87 -12.53
C LEU A 676 33.58 34.28 -11.23
N THR A 677 33.59 35.57 -10.92
CA THR A 677 34.16 36.08 -9.67
C THR A 677 33.40 35.54 -8.45
N LEU A 678 32.07 35.59 -8.49
CA LEU A 678 31.22 35.01 -7.45
C LEU A 678 31.46 33.51 -7.28
N LEU A 679 31.54 32.78 -8.41
CA LEU A 679 31.77 31.32 -8.39
C LEU A 679 33.11 30.98 -7.75
N ASP A 680 34.20 31.72 -8.10
CA ASP A 680 35.51 31.49 -7.51
C ASP A 680 35.50 31.77 -5.98
N GLU A 681 34.79 32.81 -5.54
CA GLU A 681 34.59 33.14 -4.13
C GLU A 681 33.86 31.98 -3.40
N LEU A 682 32.73 31.47 -3.95
CA LEU A 682 31.96 30.36 -3.37
C LEU A 682 32.77 29.06 -3.35
N ARG A 683 33.55 28.79 -4.39
CA ARG A 683 34.44 27.62 -4.43
C ARG A 683 35.57 27.69 -3.41
N GLN A 684 36.09 28.87 -3.13
CA GLN A 684 37.06 29.06 -2.08
C GLN A 684 36.41 28.82 -0.69
N ALA A 685 35.23 29.39 -0.45
CA ALA A 685 34.46 29.17 0.78
C ALA A 685 34.14 27.67 1.00
N GLY A 686 33.76 26.96 -0.06
CA GLY A 686 33.43 25.52 -0.01
C GLY A 686 34.59 24.61 0.38
N ARG A 687 35.87 25.09 0.24
CA ARG A 687 37.04 24.34 0.70
C ARG A 687 37.31 24.50 2.20
N GLU A 688 36.76 25.52 2.81
CA GLU A 688 37.05 25.93 4.20
C GLU A 688 35.86 25.69 5.13
N MET A 689 34.65 25.51 4.59
CA MET A 689 33.40 25.41 5.36
C MET A 689 32.76 24.03 5.23
N SER A 690 31.98 23.63 6.25
CA SER A 690 31.05 22.52 6.16
C SER A 690 29.86 22.86 5.26
N ALA A 691 29.16 21.85 4.72
CA ALA A 691 28.09 22.06 3.76
C ALA A 691 26.97 22.98 4.29
N ASP A 692 26.59 22.83 5.56
CA ASP A 692 25.61 23.69 6.24
C ASP A 692 26.04 25.16 6.28
N LYS A 693 27.30 25.42 6.62
CA LYS A 693 27.85 26.79 6.67
C LYS A 693 28.00 27.40 5.28
N LEU A 694 28.40 26.61 4.30
CA LEU A 694 28.47 27.03 2.91
C LEU A 694 27.07 27.42 2.39
N LEU A 695 26.06 26.63 2.72
CA LEU A 695 24.68 26.90 2.34
C LEU A 695 24.20 28.27 2.87
N TRP A 696 24.39 28.52 4.17
CA TRP A 696 24.06 29.80 4.78
C TRP A 696 24.91 30.96 4.20
N TYR A 697 26.16 30.73 3.89
CA TYR A 697 27.01 31.73 3.21
C TYR A 697 26.49 32.07 1.81
N ILE A 698 26.03 31.05 1.05
CA ILE A 698 25.38 31.23 -0.25
C ILE A 698 24.09 32.03 -0.09
N TYR A 699 23.27 31.73 0.94
CA TYR A 699 22.02 32.45 1.18
C TYR A 699 22.24 33.94 1.43
N ASP A 700 23.26 34.28 2.21
CA ASP A 700 23.59 35.67 2.51
C ASP A 700 24.23 36.35 1.29
N ARG A 701 25.21 35.72 0.68
CA ARG A 701 26.03 36.30 -0.43
C ARG A 701 25.24 36.48 -1.72
N CYS A 702 24.32 35.57 -2.03
CA CYS A 702 23.47 35.62 -3.21
C CYS A 702 22.07 36.18 -2.95
N HIS A 703 21.79 36.64 -1.74
CA HIS A 703 20.50 37.18 -1.31
C HIS A 703 19.31 36.23 -1.56
N VAL A 704 19.55 34.91 -1.44
CA VAL A 704 18.60 33.85 -1.81
C VAL A 704 17.26 34.04 -1.09
N MET A 705 17.29 34.23 0.23
CA MET A 705 16.08 34.38 1.05
C MET A 705 15.27 35.62 0.64
N ALA A 706 15.92 36.72 0.24
CA ALA A 706 15.26 37.94 -0.16
C ALA A 706 14.61 37.79 -1.55
N ILE A 707 15.35 37.21 -2.50
CA ILE A 707 14.89 37.03 -3.89
C ILE A 707 13.67 36.11 -3.93
N PHE A 708 13.76 34.92 -3.33
CA PHE A 708 12.66 33.97 -3.33
C PHE A 708 11.51 34.40 -2.40
N GLY A 709 11.80 35.10 -1.32
CA GLY A 709 10.79 35.68 -0.44
C GLY A 709 9.95 36.80 -1.06
N ALA A 710 10.46 37.47 -2.11
CA ALA A 710 9.73 38.50 -2.86
C ALA A 710 8.84 37.92 -3.98
N MET A 711 8.90 36.63 -4.25
CA MET A 711 8.06 35.95 -5.23
C MET A 711 6.69 35.53 -4.65
N GLU A 712 5.80 35.08 -5.53
CA GLU A 712 4.54 34.46 -5.14
C GLU A 712 4.84 33.29 -4.16
N ASP A 713 4.06 33.17 -3.08
CA ASP A 713 4.29 32.21 -1.99
C ASP A 713 5.63 32.36 -1.24
N GLY A 714 6.16 33.58 -1.19
CA GLY A 714 7.48 33.85 -0.64
C GLY A 714 7.75 33.27 0.74
N ALA A 715 6.75 33.30 1.65
CA ALA A 715 6.88 32.72 2.98
C ALA A 715 7.08 31.18 2.96
N ALA A 716 6.35 30.47 2.07
CA ALA A 716 6.50 29.03 1.90
C ALA A 716 7.86 28.68 1.27
N ARG A 717 8.33 29.48 0.31
CA ARG A 717 9.66 29.32 -0.30
C ARG A 717 10.79 29.52 0.71
N GLN A 718 10.69 30.55 1.55
CA GLN A 718 11.66 30.77 2.63
C GLN A 718 11.65 29.64 3.66
N ALA A 719 10.48 29.08 3.99
CA ALA A 719 10.37 27.92 4.88
C ALA A 719 11.09 26.69 4.30
N ARG A 720 10.89 26.39 2.99
CA ARG A 720 11.60 25.31 2.29
C ARG A 720 13.12 25.53 2.26
N LEU A 721 13.57 26.74 1.95
CA LEU A 721 15.01 27.08 1.98
C LEU A 721 15.62 26.95 3.39
N THR A 722 14.84 27.21 4.44
CA THR A 722 15.30 27.03 5.81
C THR A 722 15.38 25.55 6.20
N ALA A 723 14.52 24.72 5.61
CA ALA A 723 14.49 23.28 5.83
C ALA A 723 15.58 22.52 5.07
N LEU A 724 16.09 23.05 3.94
CA LEU A 724 17.24 22.54 3.21
C LEU A 724 18.53 22.67 4.03
#